data_7fa5a9c60db4cb5a26d9b0ed3ac95315
#
_entry.id   7fa5a9c60db4cb5a26d9b0ed3ac95315
#
_cell.length_a   1.000
_cell.length_b   1.000
_cell.length_c   1.000
_cell.angle_alpha   90.00
_cell.angle_beta   90.00
_cell.angle_gamma   90.00
#
_symmetry.space_group_name_H-M   'P 1'
#
loop_
_entity.id
_entity.type
_entity.pdbx_description
1 polymer ?
#
loop_
_entity_poly.entity_id
_entity_poly.type
_entity_poly.pdbx_seq_one_letter_code
_entity_poly.pdbx_strand_id
1 'polypeptide(L)'
;MTEKTVRLTTAQALVKFLNQQYIEVDQQVTPFVEGVLGIYGHGNVLGLGEALATDPGHLKVYQGHNEQGMTSTAIGFAREKLRHKIYAVTASAGPGSANFVTALGNAYANGIPVLALPADTFASRQPDPVLQQIEVDSSAATTTNDALKPVSKYWDRIQRPEQLMSALLKAFEVLTDPLQAGPVTICLPQDAEAEAFDYPVSFFQKRVHHVKRVAPSTQEMNDMLSLIKKSQYPVIFVGGGAKYSEAAPEIQSFSEKFNVPLVETASGKSAIPNTFANNLGGVGILGTSAANKAVMQADLIIGAGSRYTDFTTSSKTGFDPTQTAIININLNRLQAIKFDALPVFADIKATFAQLNQQLTDYRSHFNQLAELKQEWNEERQRLAQVDYDAPNFTPEIDDSFGKDHLDDYVQALGTKLSQPEAVIAVNDHVAKDAIMVAAAGSLPGDVHRLWNTSTANTYHLEYGYSMMGYEIAAALGAKRAKPDQEVYALVGDGSFLMLHTELVTALQYGQKINVILFDNSGYGCINNLQLGHGGRSFMTEQLTSQGQIMNIDYAKVAEGYGAKSYRATTIPELLQALADAQQQTTSTLIDIKVLPKTMTHDYDNAWWHVGDPEVSVLPTVQESYQDTQEHLKQAFLY
;
A
#
# COMPACT_ATOMS: atom_id res chain seq x y z
N MET A 1 37.23 34.27 -8.90
CA MET A 1 36.53 34.68 -7.65
C MET A 1 36.34 33.43 -6.82
N THR A 2 36.87 33.35 -5.61
CA THR A 2 36.62 32.23 -4.69
C THR A 2 35.13 32.24 -4.34
N GLU A 3 34.47 31.12 -4.52
CA GLU A 3 33.03 30.97 -4.17
C GLU A 3 32.87 31.22 -2.67
N LYS A 4 31.78 31.94 -2.30
CA LYS A 4 31.48 32.23 -0.88
C LYS A 4 31.04 30.90 -0.22
N THR A 5 31.68 30.53 0.90
CA THR A 5 31.35 29.35 1.69
C THR A 5 30.69 29.68 3.02
N VAL A 6 30.03 28.71 3.61
CA VAL A 6 29.50 28.70 4.98
C VAL A 6 29.95 27.47 5.70
N ARG A 7 30.48 27.62 6.93
CA ARG A 7 30.95 26.51 7.75
C ARG A 7 29.78 25.93 8.53
N LEU A 8 29.46 24.66 8.25
CA LEU A 8 28.37 23.91 8.85
C LEU A 8 28.83 22.47 9.14
N THR A 9 28.22 21.81 10.13
CA THR A 9 28.34 20.36 10.24
C THR A 9 27.62 19.69 9.07
N THR A 10 27.94 18.44 8.78
CA THR A 10 27.25 17.65 7.74
C THR A 10 25.75 17.58 8.01
N ALA A 11 25.34 17.37 9.27
CA ALA A 11 23.94 17.37 9.68
C ALA A 11 23.23 18.72 9.47
N GLN A 12 23.87 19.84 9.86
CA GLN A 12 23.34 21.19 9.62
C GLN A 12 23.22 21.48 8.12
N ALA A 13 24.19 21.07 7.32
CA ALA A 13 24.15 21.22 5.88
C ALA A 13 23.02 20.39 5.26
N LEU A 14 22.80 19.16 5.73
CA LEU A 14 21.68 18.32 5.32
C LEU A 14 20.33 18.99 5.61
N VAL A 15 20.09 19.42 6.85
CA VAL A 15 18.82 20.10 7.24
C VAL A 15 18.59 21.35 6.40
N LYS A 16 19.63 22.17 6.20
CA LYS A 16 19.55 23.36 5.35
C LYS A 16 19.23 23.04 3.90
N PHE A 17 19.81 21.97 3.35
CA PHE A 17 19.53 21.50 1.99
C PHE A 17 18.09 21.01 1.84
N LEU A 18 17.56 20.22 2.80
CA LEU A 18 16.18 19.72 2.77
C LEU A 18 15.15 20.86 2.71
N ASN A 19 15.40 21.95 3.41
CA ASN A 19 14.56 23.15 3.40
C ASN A 19 14.50 23.86 2.03
N GLN A 20 15.41 23.55 1.11
CA GLN A 20 15.49 24.21 -0.20
C GLN A 20 14.98 23.34 -1.36
N GLN A 21 14.38 22.18 -1.04
CA GLN A 21 13.87 21.26 -2.07
C GLN A 21 12.38 21.48 -2.31
N TYR A 22 12.02 21.80 -3.53
CA TYR A 22 10.66 22.06 -3.99
C TYR A 22 10.33 21.15 -5.17
N ILE A 23 9.05 20.84 -5.34
CA ILE A 23 8.54 20.11 -6.49
C ILE A 23 7.52 20.97 -7.23
N GLU A 24 7.54 20.89 -8.56
CA GLU A 24 6.53 21.50 -9.42
C GLU A 24 5.74 20.41 -10.14
N VAL A 25 4.43 20.43 -9.93
CA VAL A 25 3.46 19.55 -10.59
C VAL A 25 2.37 20.42 -11.18
N ASP A 26 2.12 20.30 -12.49
CA ASP A 26 1.08 21.05 -13.20
C ASP A 26 1.10 22.56 -12.83
N GLN A 27 2.30 23.19 -12.84
CA GLN A 27 2.59 24.61 -12.55
C GLN A 27 2.45 25.01 -11.08
N GLN A 28 2.19 24.09 -10.16
CA GLN A 28 2.17 24.37 -8.73
C GLN A 28 3.49 23.99 -8.08
N VAL A 29 4.17 24.95 -7.46
CA VAL A 29 5.45 24.77 -6.76
C VAL A 29 5.21 24.71 -5.26
N THR A 30 5.59 23.59 -4.63
CA THR A 30 5.44 23.39 -3.18
C THR A 30 6.72 22.82 -2.57
N PRO A 31 6.99 23.02 -1.26
CA PRO A 31 8.05 22.31 -0.56
C PRO A 31 7.86 20.80 -0.71
N PHE A 32 8.94 20.06 -1.04
CA PHE A 32 8.88 18.62 -1.25
C PHE A 32 9.05 17.84 0.06
N VAL A 33 9.94 18.28 0.95
CA VAL A 33 10.15 17.64 2.26
C VAL A 33 9.32 18.36 3.31
N GLU A 34 8.32 17.67 3.88
CA GLU A 34 7.44 18.23 4.91
C GLU A 34 8.10 18.25 6.29
N GLY A 35 8.97 17.27 6.56
CA GLY A 35 9.63 17.16 7.84
C GLY A 35 10.42 15.87 8.03
N VAL A 36 10.77 15.60 9.28
CA VAL A 36 11.56 14.42 9.69
C VAL A 36 10.84 13.69 10.82
N LEU A 37 10.69 12.39 10.66
CA LEU A 37 10.25 11.47 11.71
C LEU A 37 11.49 10.80 12.28
N GLY A 38 11.64 10.77 13.61
CA GLY A 38 12.87 10.29 14.20
C GLY A 38 12.71 9.49 15.48
N ILE A 39 13.58 8.50 15.62
CA ILE A 39 13.90 7.86 16.90
C ILE A 39 15.40 8.10 17.13
N TYR A 40 15.72 8.75 18.24
CA TYR A 40 17.07 9.18 18.52
C TYR A 40 17.77 8.22 19.48
N GLY A 41 19.00 7.88 19.15
CA GLY A 41 19.93 7.20 20.01
C GLY A 41 21.31 7.86 19.89
N HIS A 42 22.34 7.24 20.46
CA HIS A 42 23.70 7.81 20.48
C HIS A 42 24.24 8.09 19.07
N GLY A 43 23.75 7.38 18.04
CA GLY A 43 24.27 7.48 16.67
C GLY A 43 23.79 8.71 15.90
N ASN A 44 22.66 9.34 16.27
CA ASN A 44 22.08 10.47 15.53
C ASN A 44 21.63 11.64 16.39
N VAL A 45 21.68 11.55 17.74
CA VAL A 45 21.14 12.58 18.63
C VAL A 45 22.01 13.83 18.66
N LEU A 46 23.34 13.69 18.59
CA LEU A 46 24.30 14.82 18.66
C LEU A 46 24.64 15.41 17.29
N GLY A 47 24.34 14.70 16.20
CA GLY A 47 24.50 15.19 14.84
C GLY A 47 23.18 15.72 14.29
N LEU A 48 22.39 14.85 13.65
CA LEU A 48 21.13 15.22 13.01
C LEU A 48 20.09 15.73 14.04
N GLY A 49 20.04 15.12 15.23
CA GLY A 49 19.14 15.55 16.31
C GLY A 49 19.42 16.97 16.78
N GLU A 50 20.68 17.32 16.98
CA GLU A 50 21.10 18.69 17.36
C GLU A 50 20.75 19.70 16.27
N ALA A 51 21.05 19.37 15.01
CA ALA A 51 20.77 20.25 13.88
C ALA A 51 19.27 20.54 13.72
N LEU A 52 18.41 19.53 13.88
CA LEU A 52 16.95 19.68 13.83
C LEU A 52 16.39 20.42 15.05
N ALA A 53 16.99 20.23 16.23
CA ALA A 53 16.56 20.93 17.45
C ALA A 53 16.90 22.42 17.40
N THR A 54 18.00 22.79 16.75
CA THR A 54 18.52 24.17 16.74
C THR A 54 17.92 24.98 15.59
N ASP A 55 17.87 24.47 14.37
CA ASP A 55 17.35 25.18 13.18
C ASP A 55 16.69 24.22 12.19
N PRO A 56 15.46 23.75 12.45
CA PRO A 56 14.73 22.87 11.54
C PRO A 56 14.22 23.58 10.28
N GLY A 57 14.22 24.91 10.24
CA GLY A 57 13.56 25.69 9.20
C GLY A 57 12.05 25.46 9.17
N HIS A 58 11.49 25.08 8.01
CA HIS A 58 10.06 24.74 7.91
C HIS A 58 9.75 23.27 8.22
N LEU A 59 10.78 22.43 8.44
CA LEU A 59 10.60 21.00 8.65
C LEU A 59 9.90 20.70 9.97
N LYS A 60 8.83 19.92 9.91
CA LYS A 60 8.13 19.41 11.09
C LYS A 60 8.85 18.19 11.62
N VAL A 61 9.20 18.18 12.90
CA VAL A 61 9.92 17.08 13.53
C VAL A 61 8.99 16.34 14.49
N TYR A 62 8.89 15.01 14.33
CA TYR A 62 8.06 14.16 15.18
C TYR A 62 8.85 12.95 15.67
N GLN A 63 8.62 12.59 16.91
CA GLN A 63 9.12 11.35 17.50
C GLN A 63 8.23 10.18 17.09
N GLY A 64 8.84 9.05 16.66
CA GLY A 64 8.16 7.75 16.51
C GLY A 64 8.40 6.85 17.71
N HIS A 65 7.71 5.70 17.73
CA HIS A 65 7.86 4.69 18.79
C HIS A 65 8.44 3.37 18.27
N ASN A 66 8.43 3.18 16.95
CA ASN A 66 9.05 2.05 16.26
C ASN A 66 9.52 2.50 14.87
N GLU A 67 10.73 2.13 14.46
CA GLU A 67 11.31 2.61 13.20
C GLU A 67 10.56 2.09 11.97
N GLN A 68 10.06 0.84 12.00
CA GLN A 68 9.21 0.29 10.95
C GLN A 68 7.87 1.04 10.86
N GLY A 69 7.23 1.30 12.01
CA GLY A 69 5.98 2.06 12.11
C GLY A 69 6.16 3.51 11.64
N MET A 70 7.19 4.18 12.13
CA MET A 70 7.54 5.54 11.72
C MET A 70 7.76 5.66 10.21
N THR A 71 8.46 4.69 9.60
CA THR A 71 8.68 4.65 8.15
C THR A 71 7.37 4.39 7.40
N SER A 72 6.51 3.53 7.93
CA SER A 72 5.17 3.29 7.38
C SER A 72 4.29 4.53 7.45
N THR A 73 4.44 5.37 8.49
CA THR A 73 3.80 6.69 8.56
C THR A 73 4.27 7.62 7.44
N ALA A 74 5.59 7.64 7.15
CA ALA A 74 6.13 8.41 6.02
C ALA A 74 5.59 7.90 4.67
N ILE A 75 5.46 6.58 4.49
CA ILE A 75 4.88 5.96 3.29
C ILE A 75 3.40 6.36 3.14
N GLY A 76 2.59 6.25 4.21
CA GLY A 76 1.18 6.64 4.21
C GLY A 76 1.00 8.10 3.82
N PHE A 77 1.81 8.98 4.38
CA PHE A 77 1.82 10.41 4.04
C PHE A 77 2.14 10.65 2.55
N ALA A 78 3.21 10.06 2.04
CA ALA A 78 3.65 10.28 0.65
C ALA A 78 2.61 9.75 -0.36
N ARG A 79 1.93 8.63 -0.06
CA ARG A 79 0.82 8.10 -0.87
C ARG A 79 -0.34 9.08 -0.95
N GLU A 80 -0.80 9.60 0.20
CA GLU A 80 -1.92 10.55 0.24
C GLU A 80 -1.57 11.92 -0.34
N LYS A 81 -0.28 12.27 -0.38
CA LYS A 81 0.24 13.43 -1.11
C LYS A 81 0.59 13.12 -2.57
N LEU A 82 0.16 11.97 -3.12
CA LEU A 82 0.39 11.55 -4.49
C LEU A 82 1.87 11.64 -4.92
N ARG A 83 2.80 11.35 -3.97
CA ARG A 83 4.26 11.46 -4.13
C ARG A 83 4.80 12.89 -4.27
N HIS A 84 3.96 13.92 -4.11
CA HIS A 84 4.36 15.33 -4.25
C HIS A 84 4.97 15.90 -2.96
N LYS A 85 4.93 15.15 -1.86
CA LYS A 85 5.58 15.48 -0.58
C LYS A 85 6.01 14.24 0.16
N ILE A 86 7.10 14.35 0.92
CA ILE A 86 7.64 13.27 1.73
C ILE A 86 7.95 13.71 3.16
N TYR A 87 8.07 12.74 4.05
CA TYR A 87 8.87 12.82 5.26
C TYR A 87 10.21 12.10 5.05
N ALA A 88 11.29 12.66 5.59
CA ALA A 88 12.48 11.88 5.87
C ALA A 88 12.30 11.11 7.19
N VAL A 89 13.01 9.99 7.33
CA VAL A 89 13.02 9.16 8.55
C VAL A 89 14.43 8.97 9.05
N THR A 90 14.66 9.07 10.35
CA THR A 90 15.98 8.83 10.96
C THR A 90 15.90 7.90 12.15
N ALA A 91 16.90 7.05 12.30
CA ALA A 91 17.06 6.14 13.43
C ALA A 91 18.51 6.05 13.84
N SER A 92 18.75 5.59 15.08
CA SER A 92 20.10 5.27 15.55
C SER A 92 20.71 4.12 14.75
N ALA A 93 22.02 3.96 14.87
CA ALA A 93 22.77 2.89 14.22
C ALA A 93 22.34 1.48 14.67
N GLY A 94 22.71 0.48 13.90
CA GLY A 94 22.53 -0.93 14.24
C GLY A 94 21.07 -1.37 14.32
N PRO A 95 20.54 -1.75 15.50
CA PRO A 95 19.17 -2.27 15.62
C PRO A 95 18.10 -1.27 15.17
N GLY A 96 18.28 0.04 15.41
CA GLY A 96 17.35 1.07 14.95
C GLY A 96 17.29 1.12 13.41
N SER A 97 18.44 1.16 12.76
CA SER A 97 18.50 1.17 11.29
C SER A 97 18.03 -0.16 10.66
N ALA A 98 18.27 -1.30 11.31
CA ALA A 98 17.80 -2.61 10.84
C ALA A 98 16.27 -2.69 10.74
N ASN A 99 15.55 -2.02 11.64
CA ASN A 99 14.09 -1.96 11.63
C ASN A 99 13.50 -1.22 10.41
N PHE A 100 14.30 -0.52 9.62
CA PHE A 100 13.83 0.09 8.36
C PHE A 100 13.59 -0.92 7.24
N VAL A 101 14.24 -2.10 7.25
CA VAL A 101 14.28 -3.03 6.11
C VAL A 101 12.88 -3.36 5.58
N THR A 102 11.97 -3.79 6.44
CA THR A 102 10.61 -4.19 6.04
C THR A 102 9.83 -3.03 5.43
N ALA A 103 9.84 -1.87 6.08
CA ALA A 103 9.10 -0.71 5.60
C ALA A 103 9.69 -0.10 4.32
N LEU A 104 11.02 -0.07 4.18
CA LEU A 104 11.66 0.35 2.92
C LEU A 104 11.38 -0.66 1.80
N GLY A 105 11.32 -1.97 2.09
CA GLY A 105 10.86 -2.99 1.14
C GLY A 105 9.46 -2.70 0.63
N ASN A 106 8.53 -2.31 1.52
CA ASN A 106 7.20 -1.85 1.17
C ASN A 106 7.25 -0.60 0.25
N ALA A 107 8.01 0.42 0.64
CA ALA A 107 8.18 1.62 -0.18
C ALA A 107 8.76 1.30 -1.56
N TYR A 108 9.73 0.38 -1.63
CA TYR A 108 10.35 -0.07 -2.88
C TYR A 108 9.34 -0.78 -3.79
N ALA A 109 8.61 -1.76 -3.24
CA ALA A 109 7.63 -2.54 -3.99
C ALA A 109 6.49 -1.67 -4.56
N ASN A 110 6.10 -0.61 -3.84
CA ASN A 110 5.02 0.30 -4.24
C ASN A 110 5.51 1.57 -4.93
N GLY A 111 6.83 1.77 -5.06
CA GLY A 111 7.42 2.94 -5.69
C GLY A 111 7.10 4.24 -4.93
N ILE A 112 7.12 4.22 -3.60
CA ILE A 112 6.80 5.38 -2.76
C ILE A 112 8.09 6.06 -2.30
N PRO A 113 8.28 7.36 -2.57
CA PRO A 113 9.48 8.06 -2.16
C PRO A 113 9.55 8.24 -0.64
N VAL A 114 10.64 7.78 -0.05
CA VAL A 114 11.00 7.95 1.37
C VAL A 114 12.50 8.22 1.45
N LEU A 115 12.92 9.24 2.19
CA LEU A 115 14.32 9.50 2.48
C LEU A 115 14.69 8.93 3.84
N ALA A 116 15.41 7.81 3.88
CA ALA A 116 15.94 7.20 5.09
C ALA A 116 17.34 7.74 5.40
N LEU A 117 17.52 8.20 6.62
CA LEU A 117 18.75 8.82 7.16
C LEU A 117 19.21 8.02 8.40
N PRO A 118 19.58 6.74 8.25
CA PRO A 118 20.07 5.96 9.38
C PRO A 118 21.46 6.45 9.82
N ALA A 119 21.67 6.52 11.13
CA ALA A 119 23.02 6.64 11.66
C ALA A 119 23.86 5.40 11.31
N ASP A 120 25.17 5.56 11.26
CA ASP A 120 26.09 4.47 10.99
C ASP A 120 27.27 4.46 12.00
N THR A 121 28.13 3.47 11.91
CA THR A 121 29.37 3.41 12.69
C THR A 121 30.28 4.60 12.36
N PHE A 122 31.35 4.78 13.17
CA PHE A 122 32.34 5.83 12.90
C PHE A 122 33.06 5.59 11.56
N ALA A 123 33.10 6.60 10.70
CA ALA A 123 33.83 6.57 9.44
C ALA A 123 35.35 6.45 9.70
N SER A 124 35.87 7.07 10.75
CA SER A 124 37.24 7.00 11.19
C SER A 124 37.65 5.62 11.75
N ARG A 125 36.67 4.81 12.20
CA ARG A 125 36.88 3.53 12.90
C ARG A 125 37.73 3.66 14.18
N GLN A 126 37.81 4.84 14.74
CA GLN A 126 38.63 5.05 15.92
C GLN A 126 38.10 4.34 17.17
N PRO A 127 36.75 4.38 17.47
CA PRO A 127 36.18 3.45 18.43
C PRO A 127 35.99 2.06 17.80
N ASP A 128 36.46 1.02 18.46
CA ASP A 128 36.45 -0.36 18.00
C ASP A 128 36.27 -1.35 19.18
N PRO A 129 35.16 -2.11 19.28
CA PRO A 129 33.90 -1.98 18.55
C PRO A 129 33.04 -0.83 19.05
N VAL A 130 32.13 -0.33 18.19
CA VAL A 130 31.15 0.71 18.55
C VAL A 130 29.86 0.06 19.05
N LEU A 131 29.23 0.67 20.07
CA LEU A 131 27.91 0.26 20.56
C LEU A 131 26.88 0.18 19.42
N GLN A 132 26.03 -0.85 19.44
CA GLN A 132 24.99 -1.13 18.43
C GLN A 132 25.54 -1.46 17.03
N GLN A 133 26.78 -1.88 16.91
CA GLN A 133 27.36 -2.34 15.65
C GLN A 133 27.60 -3.85 15.66
N ILE A 134 27.56 -4.43 14.48
CA ILE A 134 28.06 -5.79 14.25
C ILE A 134 29.52 -5.70 13.79
N GLU A 135 30.36 -6.59 14.29
CA GLU A 135 31.70 -6.80 13.74
C GLU A 135 31.64 -7.86 12.64
N VAL A 136 32.08 -7.50 11.46
CA VAL A 136 32.13 -8.41 10.32
C VAL A 136 33.60 -8.74 10.04
N ASP A 137 34.05 -9.91 10.47
CA ASP A 137 35.44 -10.35 10.38
C ASP A 137 36.02 -10.27 8.96
N SER A 138 35.19 -10.52 7.96
CA SER A 138 35.59 -10.52 6.55
C SER A 138 35.62 -9.11 5.91
N SER A 139 35.07 -8.09 6.54
CA SER A 139 34.96 -6.75 5.94
C SER A 139 34.72 -5.66 6.97
N ALA A 140 35.73 -4.92 7.32
CA ALA A 140 35.62 -3.77 8.21
C ALA A 140 34.78 -2.60 7.61
N ALA A 141 34.40 -2.65 6.33
CA ALA A 141 33.55 -1.66 5.68
C ALA A 141 32.05 -2.02 5.73
N THR A 142 31.70 -3.26 6.09
CA THR A 142 30.33 -3.74 6.17
C THR A 142 29.73 -3.37 7.52
N THR A 143 28.53 -2.76 7.50
CA THR A 143 27.76 -2.42 8.70
C THR A 143 26.32 -2.94 8.56
N THR A 144 25.52 -2.83 9.62
CA THR A 144 24.08 -3.17 9.56
C THR A 144 23.37 -2.45 8.42
N ASN A 145 23.78 -1.21 8.08
CA ASN A 145 23.13 -0.41 7.03
C ASN A 145 23.32 -0.96 5.61
N ASP A 146 24.25 -1.90 5.40
CA ASP A 146 24.40 -2.59 4.12
C ASP A 146 23.15 -3.47 3.80
N ALA A 147 22.39 -3.88 4.82
CA ALA A 147 21.11 -4.58 4.64
C ALA A 147 20.03 -3.71 3.99
N LEU A 148 20.20 -2.38 3.96
CA LEU A 148 19.26 -1.45 3.33
C LEU A 148 19.48 -1.29 1.82
N LYS A 149 20.62 -1.78 1.28
CA LYS A 149 20.94 -1.69 -0.16
C LYS A 149 19.87 -2.33 -1.06
N PRO A 150 19.44 -3.59 -0.84
CA PRO A 150 18.46 -4.25 -1.70
C PRO A 150 17.05 -3.63 -1.64
N VAL A 151 16.76 -2.86 -0.60
CA VAL A 151 15.46 -2.19 -0.40
C VAL A 151 15.53 -0.68 -0.67
N SER A 152 16.58 -0.19 -1.32
CA SER A 152 16.76 1.22 -1.69
C SER A 152 16.94 1.38 -3.20
N LYS A 153 16.30 2.39 -3.79
CA LYS A 153 16.51 2.79 -5.20
C LYS A 153 17.84 3.51 -5.39
N TYR A 154 18.27 4.24 -4.38
CA TYR A 154 19.60 4.81 -4.26
C TYR A 154 20.07 4.65 -2.82
N TRP A 155 21.31 4.25 -2.65
CA TRP A 155 21.96 4.05 -1.36
C TRP A 155 23.36 4.65 -1.38
N ASP A 156 23.72 5.43 -0.34
CA ASP A 156 25.06 5.96 -0.16
C ASP A 156 25.42 6.05 1.32
N ARG A 157 26.72 6.17 1.62
CA ARG A 157 27.28 6.34 2.95
C ARG A 157 28.23 7.55 2.95
N ILE A 158 27.95 8.54 3.79
CA ILE A 158 28.68 9.80 3.86
C ILE A 158 29.85 9.65 4.83
N GLN A 159 30.97 9.17 4.34
CA GLN A 159 32.18 9.01 5.14
C GLN A 159 32.96 10.32 5.33
N ARG A 160 32.70 11.32 4.49
CA ARG A 160 33.32 12.63 4.50
C ARG A 160 32.26 13.71 4.19
N PRO A 161 32.31 14.88 4.86
CA PRO A 161 31.29 15.92 4.67
C PRO A 161 31.07 16.35 3.21
N GLU A 162 32.14 16.44 2.42
CA GLU A 162 32.05 16.87 1.01
C GLU A 162 31.23 15.90 0.13
N GLN A 163 31.13 14.62 0.50
CA GLN A 163 30.35 13.61 -0.25
C GLN A 163 28.85 13.90 -0.19
N LEU A 164 28.38 14.59 0.87
CA LEU A 164 26.97 14.92 1.06
C LEU A 164 26.37 15.63 -0.17
N MET A 165 27.13 16.53 -0.78
CA MET A 165 26.62 17.36 -1.88
C MET A 165 26.21 16.52 -3.09
N SER A 166 27.07 15.63 -3.53
CA SER A 166 26.77 14.77 -4.69
C SER A 166 25.74 13.68 -4.38
N ALA A 167 25.75 13.15 -3.15
CA ALA A 167 24.78 12.15 -2.71
C ALA A 167 23.36 12.71 -2.68
N LEU A 168 23.16 13.91 -2.11
CA LEU A 168 21.84 14.53 -2.05
C LEU A 168 21.28 14.90 -3.42
N LEU A 169 22.11 15.38 -4.36
CA LEU A 169 21.65 15.66 -5.70
C LEU A 169 21.10 14.40 -6.39
N LYS A 170 21.80 13.26 -6.27
CA LYS A 170 21.33 11.96 -6.79
C LYS A 170 20.10 11.45 -6.06
N ALA A 171 20.06 11.60 -4.72
CA ALA A 171 18.93 11.20 -3.90
C ALA A 171 17.64 11.90 -4.35
N PHE A 172 17.67 13.20 -4.56
CA PHE A 172 16.49 13.97 -4.96
C PHE A 172 16.09 13.74 -6.41
N GLU A 173 17.01 13.42 -7.30
CA GLU A 173 16.68 12.94 -8.66
C GLU A 173 15.82 11.67 -8.60
N VAL A 174 16.20 10.70 -7.76
CA VAL A 174 15.43 9.46 -7.59
C VAL A 174 14.08 9.70 -6.89
N LEU A 175 14.06 10.52 -5.82
CA LEU A 175 12.86 10.76 -5.03
C LEU A 175 11.76 11.50 -5.81
N THR A 176 12.13 12.34 -6.78
CA THR A 176 11.21 13.23 -7.51
C THR A 176 10.87 12.75 -8.93
N ASP A 177 11.60 11.77 -9.46
CA ASP A 177 11.32 11.19 -10.79
C ASP A 177 10.16 10.18 -10.69
N PRO A 178 9.02 10.38 -11.37
CA PRO A 178 7.89 9.45 -11.34
C PRO A 178 8.22 8.01 -11.75
N LEU A 179 9.25 7.82 -12.60
CA LEU A 179 9.69 6.50 -13.05
C LEU A 179 10.51 5.77 -11.98
N GLN A 180 11.41 6.47 -11.29
CA GLN A 180 12.37 5.91 -10.35
C GLN A 180 11.89 5.98 -8.90
N ALA A 181 10.84 6.77 -8.62
CA ALA A 181 10.37 7.05 -7.27
C ALA A 181 10.35 5.80 -6.37
N GLY A 182 10.94 5.95 -5.20
CA GLY A 182 11.07 4.89 -4.21
C GLY A 182 11.98 5.31 -3.07
N PRO A 183 12.29 4.41 -2.14
CA PRO A 183 13.13 4.72 -0.99
C PRO A 183 14.58 5.02 -1.38
N VAL A 184 15.11 6.03 -0.73
CA VAL A 184 16.52 6.43 -0.82
C VAL A 184 17.12 6.36 0.58
N THR A 185 18.29 5.74 0.71
CA THR A 185 19.01 5.65 1.99
C THR A 185 20.32 6.40 1.90
N ILE A 186 20.54 7.35 2.82
CA ILE A 186 21.80 8.05 3.03
C ILE A 186 22.27 7.75 4.45
N CYS A 187 23.28 6.88 4.57
CA CYS A 187 23.82 6.50 5.86
C CYS A 187 24.76 7.59 6.39
N LEU A 188 24.60 7.93 7.66
CA LEU A 188 25.31 9.02 8.33
C LEU A 188 26.18 8.46 9.47
N PRO A 189 27.49 8.18 9.24
CA PRO A 189 28.41 7.85 10.32
C PRO A 189 28.45 8.98 11.35
N GLN A 190 28.41 8.60 12.64
CA GLN A 190 28.22 9.57 13.75
C GLN A 190 29.31 10.64 13.83
N ASP A 191 30.56 10.33 13.50
CA ASP A 191 31.66 11.31 13.42
C ASP A 191 31.53 12.18 12.18
N ALA A 192 31.18 11.60 11.02
CA ALA A 192 31.02 12.34 9.77
C ALA A 192 29.81 13.30 9.81
N GLU A 193 28.68 12.94 10.45
CA GLU A 193 27.52 13.86 10.55
C GLU A 193 27.81 15.07 11.45
N ALA A 194 28.71 14.92 12.42
CA ALA A 194 29.15 15.99 13.33
C ALA A 194 30.35 16.80 12.79
N GLU A 195 31.05 16.29 11.78
CA GLU A 195 32.20 16.97 11.19
C GLU A 195 31.80 18.21 10.40
N ALA A 196 32.52 19.33 10.59
CA ALA A 196 32.25 20.59 9.91
C ALA A 196 33.07 20.75 8.62
N PHE A 197 32.40 21.32 7.60
CA PHE A 197 33.00 21.60 6.29
C PHE A 197 32.60 22.99 5.79
N ASP A 198 33.39 23.58 4.92
CA ASP A 198 33.12 24.89 4.30
C ASP A 198 32.31 24.70 3.01
N TYR A 199 30.99 24.55 3.15
CA TYR A 199 30.08 24.30 2.04
C TYR A 199 29.91 25.54 1.16
N PRO A 200 29.87 25.39 -0.19
CA PRO A 200 29.51 26.49 -1.09
C PRO A 200 28.10 27.01 -0.78
N VAL A 201 27.92 28.34 -0.69
CA VAL A 201 26.59 28.92 -0.47
C VAL A 201 25.62 28.59 -1.60
N SER A 202 26.11 28.42 -2.82
CA SER A 202 25.33 27.98 -3.97
C SER A 202 24.68 26.61 -3.80
N PHE A 203 25.22 25.73 -2.96
CA PHE A 203 24.63 24.44 -2.65
C PHE A 203 23.27 24.57 -1.95
N PHE A 204 23.02 25.63 -1.24
CA PHE A 204 21.79 25.90 -0.49
C PHE A 204 20.79 26.80 -1.22
N GLN A 205 20.93 26.95 -2.53
CA GLN A 205 19.93 27.66 -3.34
C GLN A 205 18.66 26.80 -3.47
N LYS A 206 17.51 27.48 -3.60
CA LYS A 206 16.23 26.84 -3.88
C LYS A 206 16.32 26.02 -5.16
N ARG A 207 15.93 24.73 -5.08
CA ARG A 207 15.81 23.81 -6.21
C ARG A 207 14.37 23.42 -6.43
N VAL A 208 13.90 23.55 -7.67
CA VAL A 208 12.56 23.13 -8.09
C VAL A 208 12.72 21.93 -9.00
N HIS A 209 12.19 20.80 -8.57
CA HIS A 209 12.15 19.55 -9.34
C HIS A 209 10.86 19.52 -10.16
N HIS A 210 10.98 19.47 -11.49
CA HIS A 210 9.82 19.52 -12.38
C HIS A 210 9.34 18.11 -12.75
N VAL A 211 8.12 17.75 -12.36
CA VAL A 211 7.49 16.51 -12.80
C VAL A 211 7.01 16.66 -14.25
N LYS A 212 7.72 16.00 -15.16
CA LYS A 212 7.40 16.06 -16.60
C LYS A 212 6.38 14.99 -16.97
N ARG A 213 5.34 15.40 -17.69
CA ARG A 213 4.37 14.48 -18.29
C ARG A 213 4.84 14.11 -19.70
N VAL A 214 5.39 12.90 -19.83
CA VAL A 214 5.89 12.38 -21.12
C VAL A 214 4.71 12.03 -22.01
N ALA A 215 4.58 12.67 -23.16
CA ALA A 215 3.55 12.35 -24.15
C ALA A 215 3.96 11.10 -24.97
N PRO A 216 2.99 10.29 -25.43
CA PRO A 216 3.29 9.21 -26.37
C PRO A 216 3.83 9.76 -27.69
N SER A 217 4.70 9.00 -28.34
CA SER A 217 5.17 9.32 -29.69
C SER A 217 4.01 9.21 -30.71
N THR A 218 4.16 9.83 -31.86
CA THR A 218 3.17 9.73 -32.96
C THR A 218 2.94 8.28 -33.39
N GLN A 219 3.99 7.45 -33.41
CA GLN A 219 3.86 6.04 -33.76
C GLN A 219 3.05 5.26 -32.71
N GLU A 220 3.39 5.40 -31.41
CA GLU A 220 2.65 4.77 -30.31
C GLU A 220 1.17 5.19 -30.33
N MET A 221 0.89 6.47 -30.59
CA MET A 221 -0.50 6.96 -30.68
C MET A 221 -1.24 6.31 -31.86
N ASN A 222 -0.65 6.24 -33.04
CA ASN A 222 -1.26 5.62 -34.23
C ASN A 222 -1.53 4.13 -34.00
N ASP A 223 -0.60 3.42 -33.36
CA ASP A 223 -0.75 2.00 -33.06
C ASP A 223 -1.87 1.75 -32.04
N MET A 224 -1.95 2.56 -30.96
CA MET A 224 -3.07 2.52 -30.02
C MET A 224 -4.41 2.76 -30.70
N LEU A 225 -4.53 3.83 -31.50
CA LEU A 225 -5.77 4.16 -32.20
C LEU A 225 -6.20 3.03 -33.15
N SER A 226 -5.22 2.38 -33.82
CA SER A 226 -5.49 1.24 -34.71
C SER A 226 -6.04 0.04 -33.95
N LEU A 227 -5.46 -0.30 -32.78
CA LEU A 227 -5.96 -1.42 -31.95
C LEU A 227 -7.33 -1.11 -31.36
N ILE A 228 -7.52 0.08 -30.80
CA ILE A 228 -8.81 0.46 -30.19
C ILE A 228 -9.94 0.40 -31.24
N LYS A 229 -9.71 0.92 -32.46
CA LYS A 229 -10.74 0.90 -33.52
C LYS A 229 -11.13 -0.50 -33.99
N LYS A 230 -10.28 -1.51 -33.80
CA LYS A 230 -10.55 -2.91 -34.15
C LYS A 230 -11.27 -3.66 -33.05
N SER A 231 -11.14 -3.21 -31.80
CA SER A 231 -11.73 -3.85 -30.63
C SER A 231 -13.23 -3.59 -30.55
N GLN A 232 -13.98 -4.60 -30.11
CA GLN A 232 -15.39 -4.52 -29.81
C GLN A 232 -15.69 -4.43 -28.31
N TYR A 233 -14.84 -5.09 -27.50
CA TYR A 233 -15.01 -5.22 -26.04
C TYR A 233 -13.75 -4.78 -25.28
N PRO A 234 -13.31 -3.52 -25.40
CA PRO A 234 -12.17 -3.02 -24.67
C PRO A 234 -12.48 -2.81 -23.18
N VAL A 235 -11.50 -3.04 -22.29
CA VAL A 235 -11.56 -2.76 -20.85
C VAL A 235 -10.35 -1.95 -20.42
N ILE A 236 -10.54 -0.92 -19.60
CA ILE A 236 -9.44 -0.12 -19.02
C ILE A 236 -9.05 -0.70 -17.66
N PHE A 237 -7.78 -1.08 -17.48
CA PHE A 237 -7.20 -1.43 -16.19
C PHE A 237 -6.62 -0.18 -15.53
N VAL A 238 -7.31 0.39 -14.56
CA VAL A 238 -6.85 1.56 -13.80
C VAL A 238 -5.85 1.10 -12.75
N GLY A 239 -4.58 1.41 -12.98
CA GLY A 239 -3.48 1.07 -12.08
C GLY A 239 -3.01 2.26 -11.24
N GLY A 240 -2.01 2.02 -10.38
CA GLY A 240 -1.40 3.06 -9.56
C GLY A 240 -0.81 4.22 -10.37
N GLY A 241 -0.32 3.97 -11.60
CA GLY A 241 0.15 5.02 -12.50
C GLY A 241 -0.92 6.03 -12.85
N ALA A 242 -2.17 5.61 -13.07
CA ALA A 242 -3.30 6.50 -13.30
C ALA A 242 -3.59 7.41 -12.09
N LYS A 243 -3.49 6.85 -10.87
CA LYS A 243 -3.66 7.60 -9.62
C LYS A 243 -2.59 8.67 -9.45
N TYR A 244 -1.31 8.30 -9.58
CA TYR A 244 -0.18 9.22 -9.37
C TYR A 244 0.03 10.23 -10.52
N SER A 245 -0.48 9.96 -11.72
CA SER A 245 -0.52 10.95 -12.81
C SER A 245 -1.76 11.84 -12.74
N GLU A 246 -2.68 11.60 -11.79
CA GLU A 246 -3.94 12.35 -11.65
C GLU A 246 -4.77 12.35 -12.94
N ALA A 247 -4.84 11.18 -13.61
CA ALA A 247 -5.45 11.00 -14.92
C ALA A 247 -6.98 10.71 -14.87
N ALA A 248 -7.59 10.76 -13.70
CA ALA A 248 -8.99 10.38 -13.53
C ALA A 248 -9.96 11.13 -14.48
N PRO A 249 -9.89 12.47 -14.63
CA PRO A 249 -10.80 13.18 -15.53
C PRO A 249 -10.68 12.72 -16.99
N GLU A 250 -9.47 12.49 -17.46
CA GLU A 250 -9.20 12.08 -18.85
C GLU A 250 -9.65 10.64 -19.11
N ILE A 251 -9.47 9.73 -18.13
CA ILE A 251 -9.95 8.34 -18.22
C ILE A 251 -11.48 8.30 -18.17
N GLN A 252 -12.12 9.04 -17.27
CA GLN A 252 -13.58 9.13 -17.20
C GLN A 252 -14.17 9.66 -18.50
N SER A 253 -13.63 10.75 -19.03
CA SER A 253 -14.06 11.31 -20.31
C SER A 253 -13.96 10.29 -21.46
N PHE A 254 -12.85 9.53 -21.52
CA PHE A 254 -12.67 8.46 -22.50
C PHE A 254 -13.70 7.34 -22.32
N SER A 255 -13.86 6.87 -21.10
CA SER A 255 -14.80 5.81 -20.76
C SER A 255 -16.25 6.16 -21.14
N GLU A 256 -16.71 7.35 -20.80
CA GLU A 256 -18.05 7.83 -21.12
C GLU A 256 -18.25 8.02 -22.64
N LYS A 257 -17.32 8.72 -23.27
CA LYS A 257 -17.42 9.05 -24.70
C LYS A 257 -17.48 7.80 -25.57
N PHE A 258 -16.70 6.78 -25.23
CA PHE A 258 -16.54 5.58 -26.04
C PHE A 258 -17.23 4.34 -25.46
N ASN A 259 -17.94 4.47 -24.34
CA ASN A 259 -18.63 3.39 -23.62
C ASN A 259 -17.68 2.23 -23.23
N VAL A 260 -16.49 2.56 -22.73
CA VAL A 260 -15.49 1.57 -22.32
C VAL A 260 -15.52 1.39 -20.80
N PRO A 261 -15.79 0.18 -20.29
CA PRO A 261 -15.75 -0.07 -18.84
C PRO A 261 -14.33 0.06 -18.30
N LEU A 262 -14.25 0.35 -17.01
CA LEU A 262 -12.99 0.33 -16.29
C LEU A 262 -13.07 -0.61 -15.08
N VAL A 263 -11.92 -1.21 -14.78
CA VAL A 263 -11.68 -2.06 -13.62
C VAL A 263 -10.44 -1.56 -12.86
N GLU A 264 -10.39 -1.82 -11.58
CA GLU A 264 -9.38 -1.24 -10.70
C GLU A 264 -8.41 -2.30 -10.18
N THR A 265 -7.11 -2.03 -10.30
CA THR A 265 -6.11 -2.79 -9.53
C THR A 265 -6.10 -2.31 -8.08
N ALA A 266 -5.55 -3.09 -7.15
CA ALA A 266 -5.45 -2.69 -5.74
C ALA A 266 -4.77 -1.31 -5.54
N SER A 267 -3.78 -0.98 -6.37
CA SER A 267 -3.09 0.32 -6.32
C SER A 267 -3.86 1.45 -7.01
N GLY A 268 -4.74 1.11 -7.96
CA GLY A 268 -5.51 2.09 -8.75
C GLY A 268 -6.88 2.42 -8.14
N LYS A 269 -7.38 1.57 -7.25
CA LYS A 269 -8.71 1.75 -6.64
C LYS A 269 -8.85 3.12 -5.97
N SER A 270 -10.00 3.72 -6.17
CA SER A 270 -10.36 5.10 -5.83
C SER A 270 -9.63 6.21 -6.62
N ALA A 271 -8.81 5.91 -7.62
CA ALA A 271 -8.46 6.95 -8.58
C ALA A 271 -9.73 7.51 -9.23
N ILE A 272 -10.66 6.64 -9.57
CA ILE A 272 -12.01 6.96 -10.05
C ILE A 272 -13.02 6.33 -9.07
N PRO A 273 -13.96 7.10 -8.48
CA PRO A 273 -14.92 6.56 -7.52
C PRO A 273 -15.79 5.44 -8.10
N ASN A 274 -16.21 4.48 -7.25
CA ASN A 274 -17.13 3.41 -7.66
C ASN A 274 -18.56 3.92 -8.00
N THR A 275 -18.88 5.17 -7.63
CA THR A 275 -20.11 5.86 -8.06
C THR A 275 -20.11 6.17 -9.55
N PHE A 276 -18.95 6.17 -10.22
CA PHE A 276 -18.88 6.31 -11.68
C PHE A 276 -19.52 5.09 -12.37
N ALA A 277 -20.43 5.36 -13.32
CA ALA A 277 -21.28 4.31 -13.90
C ALA A 277 -20.51 3.16 -14.55
N ASN A 278 -19.41 3.48 -15.25
CA ASN A 278 -18.60 2.48 -15.96
C ASN A 278 -17.50 1.83 -15.09
N ASN A 279 -17.40 2.16 -13.79
CA ASN A 279 -16.47 1.51 -12.88
C ASN A 279 -17.10 0.22 -12.33
N LEU A 280 -16.53 -0.92 -12.71
CA LEU A 280 -17.00 -2.26 -12.30
C LEU A 280 -16.31 -2.79 -11.02
N GLY A 281 -15.39 -2.01 -10.44
CA GLY A 281 -14.70 -2.36 -9.19
C GLY A 281 -13.36 -3.05 -9.39
N GLY A 282 -12.89 -3.73 -8.34
CA GLY A 282 -11.60 -4.42 -8.33
C GLY A 282 -11.54 -5.58 -9.31
N VAL A 283 -10.34 -5.87 -9.86
CA VAL A 283 -10.07 -6.96 -10.82
C VAL A 283 -9.05 -7.96 -10.28
N GLY A 284 -9.14 -9.18 -10.75
CA GLY A 284 -8.23 -10.30 -10.48
C GLY A 284 -8.66 -11.12 -9.27
N ILE A 285 -7.70 -11.69 -8.54
CA ILE A 285 -7.97 -12.60 -7.40
C ILE A 285 -8.88 -11.95 -6.35
N LEU A 286 -8.67 -10.67 -6.04
CA LEU A 286 -9.51 -9.91 -5.10
C LEU A 286 -10.60 -9.11 -5.84
N GLY A 287 -10.96 -9.52 -7.06
CA GLY A 287 -11.87 -8.78 -7.92
C GLY A 287 -13.35 -9.02 -7.60
N THR A 288 -14.19 -8.11 -8.10
CA THR A 288 -15.63 -8.27 -8.13
C THR A 288 -16.03 -9.20 -9.29
N SER A 289 -17.16 -9.91 -9.17
CA SER A 289 -17.72 -10.69 -10.27
C SER A 289 -17.94 -9.82 -11.52
N ALA A 290 -18.44 -8.60 -11.36
CA ALA A 290 -18.66 -7.68 -12.47
C ALA A 290 -17.37 -7.35 -13.25
N ALA A 291 -16.28 -7.06 -12.53
CA ALA A 291 -15.00 -6.74 -13.15
C ALA A 291 -14.38 -7.96 -13.85
N ASN A 292 -14.34 -9.12 -13.17
CA ASN A 292 -13.76 -10.34 -13.73
C ASN A 292 -14.52 -10.83 -14.97
N LYS A 293 -15.87 -10.85 -14.94
CA LYS A 293 -16.71 -11.18 -16.12
C LYS A 293 -16.43 -10.24 -17.31
N ALA A 294 -16.30 -8.93 -17.07
CA ALA A 294 -15.97 -7.99 -18.14
C ALA A 294 -14.59 -8.24 -18.73
N VAL A 295 -13.60 -8.58 -17.91
CA VAL A 295 -12.24 -8.90 -18.35
C VAL A 295 -12.19 -10.21 -19.15
N MET A 296 -12.91 -11.24 -18.73
CA MET A 296 -13.03 -12.50 -19.49
C MET A 296 -13.65 -12.31 -20.88
N GLN A 297 -14.51 -11.31 -21.05
CA GLN A 297 -15.13 -10.99 -22.34
C GLN A 297 -14.25 -10.08 -23.21
N ALA A 298 -13.23 -9.44 -22.63
CA ALA A 298 -12.45 -8.40 -23.31
C ALA A 298 -11.63 -8.96 -24.49
N ASP A 299 -11.71 -8.28 -25.63
CA ASP A 299 -10.81 -8.48 -26.79
C ASP A 299 -9.64 -7.49 -26.78
N LEU A 300 -9.68 -6.49 -25.90
CA LEU A 300 -8.61 -5.50 -25.70
C LEU A 300 -8.57 -5.06 -24.22
N ILE A 301 -7.37 -5.11 -23.63
CA ILE A 301 -7.10 -4.50 -22.32
C ILE A 301 -6.25 -3.24 -22.54
N ILE A 302 -6.68 -2.11 -22.00
CA ILE A 302 -5.94 -0.86 -21.99
C ILE A 302 -5.39 -0.62 -20.57
N GLY A 303 -4.13 -0.96 -20.34
CA GLY A 303 -3.45 -0.77 -19.06
C GLY A 303 -3.07 0.69 -18.82
N ALA A 304 -3.77 1.35 -17.93
CA ALA A 304 -3.49 2.72 -17.50
C ALA A 304 -2.59 2.70 -16.25
N GLY A 305 -1.28 2.52 -16.44
CA GLY A 305 -0.30 2.49 -15.37
C GLY A 305 -0.39 1.25 -14.48
N SER A 306 -0.80 0.11 -15.04
CA SER A 306 -0.81 -1.19 -14.38
C SER A 306 0.55 -1.89 -14.50
N ARG A 307 0.93 -2.64 -13.45
CA ARG A 307 2.10 -3.51 -13.47
C ARG A 307 1.76 -4.96 -13.82
N TYR A 308 0.48 -5.28 -13.99
CA TYR A 308 -0.01 -6.65 -14.21
C TYR A 308 0.63 -7.61 -13.20
N THR A 309 0.40 -7.33 -11.92
CA THR A 309 0.87 -8.18 -10.82
C THR A 309 0.11 -9.51 -10.82
N ASP A 310 0.64 -10.48 -10.11
CA ASP A 310 0.03 -11.79 -9.92
C ASP A 310 -1.46 -11.71 -9.54
N PHE A 311 -1.77 -10.90 -8.53
CA PHE A 311 -3.14 -10.68 -8.07
C PHE A 311 -4.06 -10.03 -9.13
N THR A 312 -3.54 -9.09 -9.91
CA THR A 312 -4.32 -8.40 -10.95
C THR A 312 -4.67 -9.33 -12.12
N THR A 313 -3.83 -10.34 -12.37
CA THR A 313 -3.93 -11.23 -13.54
C THR A 313 -4.44 -12.63 -13.17
N SER A 314 -4.87 -12.84 -11.91
CA SER A 314 -5.24 -14.16 -11.41
C SER A 314 -4.17 -15.21 -11.74
N SER A 315 -2.92 -14.92 -11.33
CA SER A 315 -1.75 -15.76 -11.65
C SER A 315 -1.62 -16.09 -13.15
N LYS A 316 -1.91 -15.10 -14.00
CA LYS A 316 -1.88 -15.19 -15.48
C LYS A 316 -2.95 -16.12 -16.08
N THR A 317 -4.06 -16.36 -15.38
CA THR A 317 -5.22 -17.12 -15.88
C THR A 317 -6.46 -16.25 -16.08
N GLY A 318 -6.48 -15.02 -15.57
CA GLY A 318 -7.66 -14.14 -15.57
C GLY A 318 -8.12 -13.68 -16.96
N PHE A 319 -7.27 -13.77 -17.96
CA PHE A 319 -7.57 -13.51 -19.38
C PHE A 319 -6.56 -14.26 -20.26
N ASP A 320 -6.95 -14.53 -21.51
CA ASP A 320 -6.09 -15.20 -22.49
C ASP A 320 -5.42 -14.15 -23.41
N PRO A 321 -4.12 -13.85 -23.22
CA PRO A 321 -3.43 -12.85 -24.05
C PRO A 321 -3.20 -13.31 -25.50
N THR A 322 -3.50 -14.56 -25.85
CA THR A 322 -3.51 -15.04 -27.24
C THR A 322 -4.77 -14.61 -27.98
N GLN A 323 -5.85 -14.29 -27.27
CA GLN A 323 -7.13 -13.81 -27.79
C GLN A 323 -7.38 -12.34 -27.49
N THR A 324 -6.85 -11.83 -26.38
CA THR A 324 -7.04 -10.47 -25.90
C THR A 324 -5.80 -9.64 -26.17
N ALA A 325 -5.91 -8.64 -27.07
CA ALA A 325 -4.83 -7.68 -27.28
C ALA A 325 -4.61 -6.80 -26.05
N ILE A 326 -3.38 -6.37 -25.81
CA ILE A 326 -3.05 -5.53 -24.66
C ILE A 326 -2.30 -4.27 -25.14
N ILE A 327 -2.80 -3.10 -24.72
CA ILE A 327 -2.05 -1.83 -24.75
C ILE A 327 -1.59 -1.59 -23.30
N ASN A 328 -0.31 -1.36 -23.08
CA ASN A 328 0.19 -1.06 -21.73
C ASN A 328 0.90 0.30 -21.70
N ILE A 329 0.20 1.29 -21.17
CA ILE A 329 0.71 2.66 -20.99
C ILE A 329 1.44 2.70 -19.66
N ASN A 330 2.77 2.83 -19.69
CA ASN A 330 3.58 2.82 -18.48
C ASN A 330 4.91 3.57 -18.71
N LEU A 331 5.34 4.37 -17.73
CA LEU A 331 6.66 5.01 -17.78
C LEU A 331 7.79 3.98 -17.65
N ASN A 332 7.55 2.89 -16.93
CA ASN A 332 8.54 1.82 -16.75
C ASN A 332 8.49 0.83 -17.92
N ARG A 333 9.57 0.83 -18.73
CA ARG A 333 9.68 -0.01 -19.94
C ARG A 333 9.52 -1.50 -19.66
N LEU A 334 10.09 -2.01 -18.55
CA LEU A 334 10.00 -3.42 -18.20
C LEU A 334 8.58 -3.84 -17.77
N GLN A 335 7.79 -2.90 -17.27
CA GLN A 335 6.37 -3.16 -16.99
C GLN A 335 5.53 -3.05 -18.27
N ALA A 336 5.87 -2.14 -19.17
CA ALA A 336 5.10 -1.90 -20.39
C ALA A 336 5.11 -3.09 -21.37
N ILE A 337 6.17 -3.90 -21.41
CA ILE A 337 6.32 -5.03 -22.37
C ILE A 337 5.70 -6.35 -21.90
N LYS A 338 5.14 -6.41 -20.68
CA LYS A 338 4.54 -7.66 -20.17
C LYS A 338 3.42 -8.16 -21.07
N PHE A 339 3.26 -9.47 -21.20
CA PHE A 339 2.24 -10.13 -22.01
C PHE A 339 2.30 -9.78 -23.51
N ASP A 340 3.48 -9.50 -24.04
CA ASP A 340 3.66 -9.03 -25.43
C ASP A 340 2.75 -7.84 -25.80
N ALA A 341 2.40 -7.03 -24.79
CA ALA A 341 1.56 -5.85 -24.98
C ALA A 341 2.18 -4.86 -25.99
N LEU A 342 1.33 -4.10 -26.67
CA LEU A 342 1.76 -2.86 -27.32
C LEU A 342 2.27 -1.90 -26.24
N PRO A 343 3.60 -1.68 -26.12
CA PRO A 343 4.14 -0.84 -25.08
C PRO A 343 4.02 0.64 -25.46
N VAL A 344 3.54 1.46 -24.51
CA VAL A 344 3.45 2.91 -24.66
C VAL A 344 4.20 3.58 -23.51
N PHE A 345 5.32 4.21 -23.82
CA PHE A 345 6.21 4.81 -22.80
C PHE A 345 5.83 6.25 -22.51
N ALA A 346 4.68 6.44 -21.87
CA ALA A 346 4.09 7.75 -21.65
C ALA A 346 3.39 7.89 -20.29
N ASP A 347 3.16 9.15 -19.92
CA ASP A 347 2.30 9.52 -18.79
C ASP A 347 0.82 9.23 -19.13
N ILE A 348 0.06 8.73 -18.15
CA ILE A 348 -1.33 8.32 -18.36
C ILE A 348 -2.23 9.50 -18.70
N LYS A 349 -2.11 10.61 -17.95
CA LYS A 349 -2.91 11.83 -18.19
C LYS A 349 -2.67 12.40 -19.58
N ALA A 350 -1.39 12.53 -19.95
CA ALA A 350 -1.01 13.03 -21.28
C ALA A 350 -1.52 12.13 -22.41
N THR A 351 -1.49 10.81 -22.21
CA THR A 351 -1.96 9.83 -23.20
C THR A 351 -3.47 9.86 -23.37
N PHE A 352 -4.25 9.79 -22.27
CA PHE A 352 -5.71 9.83 -22.37
C PHE A 352 -6.24 11.18 -22.85
N ALA A 353 -5.57 12.29 -22.55
CA ALA A 353 -5.90 13.60 -23.13
C ALA A 353 -5.80 13.57 -24.67
N GLN A 354 -4.74 12.97 -25.24
CA GLN A 354 -4.59 12.83 -26.68
C GLN A 354 -5.56 11.81 -27.28
N LEU A 355 -5.79 10.68 -26.64
CA LEU A 355 -6.78 9.69 -27.08
C LEU A 355 -8.18 10.30 -27.18
N ASN A 356 -8.60 11.11 -26.22
CA ASN A 356 -9.88 11.81 -26.22
C ASN A 356 -10.05 12.78 -27.41
N GLN A 357 -8.95 13.37 -27.86
CA GLN A 357 -8.93 14.30 -28.99
C GLN A 357 -8.90 13.59 -30.34
N GLN A 358 -8.12 12.50 -30.46
CA GLN A 358 -7.78 11.87 -31.74
C GLN A 358 -8.69 10.68 -32.11
N LEU A 359 -9.27 9.99 -31.11
CA LEU A 359 -10.19 8.89 -31.39
C LEU A 359 -11.56 9.44 -31.80
N THR A 360 -11.99 9.07 -33.01
CA THR A 360 -13.28 9.45 -33.58
C THR A 360 -14.00 8.22 -34.12
N ASP A 361 -15.32 8.30 -34.23
CA ASP A 361 -16.16 7.28 -34.86
C ASP A 361 -15.97 5.87 -34.26
N TYR A 362 -15.87 5.84 -32.92
CA TYR A 362 -15.73 4.60 -32.16
C TYR A 362 -16.72 4.56 -30.98
N ARG A 363 -17.25 3.38 -30.70
CA ARG A 363 -18.01 3.07 -29.50
C ARG A 363 -17.90 1.57 -29.22
N SER A 364 -17.60 1.19 -28.00
CA SER A 364 -17.54 -0.22 -27.61
C SER A 364 -18.94 -0.89 -27.62
N HIS A 365 -18.94 -2.20 -27.75
CA HIS A 365 -20.15 -3.02 -27.78
C HIS A 365 -20.57 -3.51 -26.38
N PHE A 366 -19.94 -3.05 -25.31
CA PHE A 366 -20.40 -3.36 -23.95
C PHE A 366 -21.77 -2.76 -23.69
N ASN A 367 -22.82 -3.59 -23.79
CA ASN A 367 -24.22 -3.17 -23.55
C ASN A 367 -24.75 -3.59 -22.18
N GLN A 368 -24.03 -4.45 -21.45
CA GLN A 368 -24.44 -5.09 -20.20
C GLN A 368 -23.79 -4.50 -18.93
N LEU A 369 -23.17 -3.33 -19.01
CA LEU A 369 -22.42 -2.76 -17.85
C LEU A 369 -23.34 -2.53 -16.64
N ALA A 370 -24.55 -2.04 -16.87
CA ALA A 370 -25.52 -1.82 -15.80
C ALA A 370 -25.97 -3.15 -15.16
N GLU A 371 -26.15 -4.20 -15.96
CA GLU A 371 -26.53 -5.53 -15.51
C GLU A 371 -25.43 -6.16 -14.64
N LEU A 372 -24.18 -6.18 -15.14
CA LEU A 372 -23.03 -6.68 -14.37
C LEU A 372 -22.87 -5.95 -13.01
N LYS A 373 -23.04 -4.63 -13.03
CA LYS A 373 -22.97 -3.83 -11.80
C LYS A 373 -24.14 -4.11 -10.86
N GLN A 374 -25.32 -4.36 -11.40
CA GLN A 374 -26.51 -4.71 -10.62
C GLN A 374 -26.34 -6.09 -9.96
N GLU A 375 -25.90 -7.11 -10.71
CA GLU A 375 -25.61 -8.45 -10.17
C GLU A 375 -24.61 -8.38 -8.99
N TRP A 376 -23.55 -7.58 -9.14
CA TRP A 376 -22.59 -7.39 -8.07
C TRP A 376 -23.18 -6.66 -6.84
N ASN A 377 -24.05 -5.68 -7.06
CA ASN A 377 -24.73 -4.99 -5.96
C ASN A 377 -25.68 -5.94 -5.20
N GLU A 378 -26.34 -6.85 -5.91
CA GLU A 378 -27.20 -7.88 -5.29
C GLU A 378 -26.37 -8.84 -4.43
N GLU A 379 -25.22 -9.28 -4.94
CA GLU A 379 -24.29 -10.10 -4.16
C GLU A 379 -23.77 -9.36 -2.92
N ARG A 380 -23.39 -8.08 -3.05
CA ARG A 380 -23.00 -7.26 -1.90
C ARG A 380 -24.13 -7.14 -0.87
N GLN A 381 -25.38 -7.04 -1.31
CA GLN A 381 -26.53 -7.02 -0.40
C GLN A 381 -26.75 -8.37 0.29
N ARG A 382 -26.55 -9.49 -0.41
CA ARG A 382 -26.56 -10.83 0.19
C ARG A 382 -25.51 -10.96 1.29
N LEU A 383 -24.29 -10.53 1.03
CA LEU A 383 -23.17 -10.55 1.97
C LEU A 383 -23.38 -9.62 3.19
N ALA A 384 -24.20 -8.59 3.06
CA ALA A 384 -24.57 -7.67 4.14
C ALA A 384 -25.65 -8.23 5.09
N GLN A 385 -26.23 -9.41 4.80
CA GLN A 385 -27.39 -9.96 5.50
C GLN A 385 -27.23 -11.46 5.75
N VAL A 386 -26.07 -11.87 6.28
CA VAL A 386 -25.77 -13.27 6.58
C VAL A 386 -26.51 -13.69 7.84
N ASP A 387 -27.34 -14.73 7.79
CA ASP A 387 -28.00 -15.34 8.94
C ASP A 387 -27.30 -16.64 9.33
N TYR A 388 -26.46 -16.58 10.37
CA TYR A 388 -25.74 -17.73 10.90
C TYR A 388 -26.68 -18.84 11.43
N ASP A 389 -27.87 -18.48 11.92
CA ASP A 389 -28.85 -19.41 12.48
C ASP A 389 -29.78 -20.03 11.43
N ALA A 390 -29.65 -19.63 10.17
CA ALA A 390 -30.44 -20.22 9.10
C ALA A 390 -30.15 -21.74 8.98
N PRO A 391 -31.19 -22.57 8.77
CA PRO A 391 -31.02 -24.03 8.69
C PRO A 391 -30.07 -24.50 7.57
N ASN A 392 -29.86 -23.69 6.58
CA ASN A 392 -29.00 -23.94 5.42
C ASN A 392 -27.76 -23.03 5.39
N PHE A 393 -27.38 -22.47 6.54
CA PHE A 393 -26.16 -21.65 6.61
C PHE A 393 -24.94 -22.48 6.21
N THR A 394 -24.17 -21.93 5.28
CA THR A 394 -22.85 -22.40 4.87
C THR A 394 -21.90 -21.20 4.92
N PRO A 395 -20.72 -21.33 5.53
CA PRO A 395 -19.74 -20.24 5.51
C PRO A 395 -19.26 -19.98 4.07
N GLU A 396 -18.86 -18.76 3.77
CA GLU A 396 -18.36 -18.39 2.42
C GLU A 396 -17.12 -19.21 2.01
N ILE A 397 -16.32 -19.64 2.99
CA ILE A 397 -15.22 -20.58 2.81
C ILE A 397 -15.64 -21.93 3.42
N ASP A 398 -16.18 -22.78 2.57
CA ASP A 398 -16.62 -24.14 2.96
C ASP A 398 -15.48 -25.14 2.73
N ASP A 399 -14.78 -25.47 3.80
CA ASP A 399 -13.64 -26.38 3.81
C ASP A 399 -13.71 -27.34 5.02
N SER A 400 -12.63 -28.08 5.26
CA SER A 400 -12.54 -29.05 6.35
C SER A 400 -12.54 -28.44 7.77
N PHE A 401 -12.66 -27.11 7.92
CA PHE A 401 -12.81 -26.43 9.22
C PHE A 401 -14.10 -26.88 9.93
N GLY A 402 -15.18 -26.97 9.19
CA GLY A 402 -16.46 -27.53 9.61
C GLY A 402 -17.29 -26.60 10.51
N LYS A 403 -18.60 -26.85 10.50
CA LYS A 403 -19.58 -26.05 11.27
C LYS A 403 -19.39 -26.18 12.79
N ASP A 404 -19.08 -27.39 13.29
CA ASP A 404 -18.92 -27.64 14.73
C ASP A 404 -17.75 -26.79 15.30
N HIS A 405 -16.64 -26.72 14.58
CA HIS A 405 -15.51 -25.89 15.01
C HIS A 405 -15.83 -24.39 14.89
N LEU A 406 -16.65 -24.00 13.93
CA LEU A 406 -17.15 -22.63 13.82
C LEU A 406 -18.09 -22.26 15.00
N ASP A 407 -18.88 -23.22 15.49
CA ASP A 407 -19.71 -23.04 16.69
C ASP A 407 -18.87 -22.82 17.95
N ASP A 408 -17.66 -23.42 18.05
CA ASP A 408 -16.71 -23.14 19.13
C ASP A 408 -16.27 -21.66 19.10
N TYR A 409 -16.07 -21.08 17.91
CA TYR A 409 -15.75 -19.66 17.75
C TYR A 409 -16.92 -18.76 18.16
N VAL A 410 -18.17 -19.13 17.81
CA VAL A 410 -19.38 -18.42 18.27
C VAL A 410 -19.42 -18.34 19.78
N GLN A 411 -19.12 -19.44 20.46
CA GLN A 411 -19.11 -19.48 21.93
C GLN A 411 -17.94 -18.67 22.51
N ALA A 412 -16.75 -18.79 21.96
CA ALA A 412 -15.55 -18.15 22.49
C ALA A 412 -15.56 -16.63 22.27
N LEU A 413 -15.93 -16.15 21.09
CA LEU A 413 -15.92 -14.73 20.73
C LEU A 413 -17.22 -14.01 21.09
N GLY A 414 -18.32 -14.75 21.24
CA GLY A 414 -19.66 -14.19 21.56
C GLY A 414 -20.27 -13.44 20.38
N THR A 415 -20.00 -13.87 19.16
CA THR A 415 -20.47 -13.23 17.93
C THR A 415 -20.97 -14.26 16.91
N LYS A 416 -21.86 -13.82 16.02
CA LYS A 416 -22.25 -14.52 14.79
C LYS A 416 -22.00 -13.65 13.56
N LEU A 417 -21.32 -12.53 13.74
CA LEU A 417 -21.08 -11.52 12.71
C LEU A 417 -20.06 -12.02 11.70
N SER A 418 -20.40 -11.93 10.42
CA SER A 418 -19.46 -12.20 9.32
C SER A 418 -18.53 -11.01 9.08
N GLN A 419 -17.34 -11.27 8.54
CA GLN A 419 -16.41 -10.20 8.17
C GLN A 419 -16.99 -9.29 7.07
N PRO A 420 -17.63 -9.79 5.98
CA PRO A 420 -18.27 -8.97 4.95
C PRO A 420 -19.36 -8.04 5.50
N GLU A 421 -20.25 -8.54 6.37
CA GLU A 421 -21.27 -7.69 7.00
C GLU A 421 -20.65 -6.51 7.74
N ALA A 422 -19.61 -6.76 8.53
CA ALA A 422 -18.93 -5.72 9.28
C ALA A 422 -18.21 -4.72 8.34
N VAL A 423 -17.54 -5.18 7.28
CA VAL A 423 -16.90 -4.31 6.28
C VAL A 423 -17.91 -3.42 5.59
N ILE A 424 -19.04 -3.99 5.15
CA ILE A 424 -20.12 -3.26 4.48
C ILE A 424 -20.73 -2.24 5.43
N ALA A 425 -21.03 -2.63 6.68
CA ALA A 425 -21.59 -1.74 7.69
C ALA A 425 -20.67 -0.54 7.96
N VAL A 426 -19.36 -0.75 8.07
CA VAL A 426 -18.39 0.34 8.22
C VAL A 426 -18.40 1.24 6.98
N ASN A 427 -18.28 0.68 5.77
CA ASN A 427 -18.24 1.45 4.52
C ASN A 427 -19.49 2.33 4.33
N ASP A 428 -20.67 1.80 4.65
CA ASP A 428 -21.93 2.49 4.42
C ASP A 428 -22.21 3.61 5.45
N HIS A 429 -21.49 3.61 6.60
CA HIS A 429 -21.71 4.56 7.71
C HIS A 429 -20.58 5.58 7.91
N VAL A 430 -19.40 5.39 7.30
CA VAL A 430 -18.35 6.41 7.34
C VAL A 430 -18.61 7.55 6.36
N ALA A 431 -17.98 8.70 6.59
CA ALA A 431 -18.11 9.85 5.68
C ALA A 431 -17.62 9.48 4.27
N LYS A 432 -18.25 10.05 3.24
CA LYS A 432 -17.96 9.75 1.82
C LYS A 432 -16.53 10.11 1.40
N ASP A 433 -15.91 11.01 2.10
CA ASP A 433 -14.52 11.46 1.90
C ASP A 433 -13.56 10.89 2.93
N ALA A 434 -14.02 9.99 3.81
CA ALA A 434 -13.17 9.30 4.77
C ALA A 434 -12.11 8.44 4.06
N ILE A 435 -10.88 8.49 4.54
CA ILE A 435 -9.78 7.69 4.01
C ILE A 435 -9.73 6.36 4.74
N MET A 436 -9.82 5.27 3.98
CA MET A 436 -9.64 3.91 4.46
C MET A 436 -8.21 3.44 4.18
N VAL A 437 -7.55 2.88 5.19
CA VAL A 437 -6.20 2.29 5.09
C VAL A 437 -6.25 0.84 5.53
N ALA A 438 -5.80 -0.08 4.68
CA ALA A 438 -5.68 -1.51 4.97
C ALA A 438 -4.40 -2.09 4.33
N ALA A 439 -3.99 -3.30 4.72
CA ALA A 439 -2.79 -3.92 4.19
C ALA A 439 -2.93 -5.43 3.95
N ALA A 440 -2.74 -6.27 4.95
CA ALA A 440 -2.53 -7.70 4.77
C ALA A 440 -3.65 -8.57 5.39
N GLY A 441 -3.68 -9.85 5.04
CA GLY A 441 -4.62 -10.84 5.54
C GLY A 441 -5.86 -11.04 4.66
N SER A 442 -6.97 -11.55 5.21
CA SER A 442 -8.24 -11.74 4.50
C SER A 442 -8.99 -10.43 4.28
N LEU A 443 -8.85 -9.49 5.20
CA LEU A 443 -9.51 -8.20 5.15
C LEU A 443 -9.24 -7.39 3.87
N PRO A 444 -8.01 -7.31 3.31
CA PRO A 444 -7.75 -6.71 2.01
C PRO A 444 -8.61 -7.26 0.86
N GLY A 445 -8.90 -8.57 0.86
CA GLY A 445 -9.79 -9.18 -0.11
C GLY A 445 -11.20 -8.58 -0.03
N ASP A 446 -11.78 -8.61 1.15
CA ASP A 446 -13.11 -8.06 1.39
C ASP A 446 -13.19 -6.56 1.10
N VAL A 447 -12.24 -5.75 1.56
CA VAL A 447 -12.27 -4.31 1.27
C VAL A 447 -12.04 -3.99 -0.21
N HIS A 448 -11.27 -4.82 -0.94
CA HIS A 448 -11.10 -4.60 -2.37
C HIS A 448 -12.37 -4.90 -3.17
N ARG A 449 -13.14 -5.89 -2.75
CA ARG A 449 -14.43 -6.27 -3.33
C ARG A 449 -15.57 -5.37 -2.88
N LEU A 450 -15.72 -5.16 -1.57
CA LEU A 450 -16.94 -4.65 -0.93
C LEU A 450 -16.90 -3.14 -0.62
N TRP A 451 -15.72 -2.54 -0.50
CA TRP A 451 -15.59 -1.13 -0.18
C TRP A 451 -15.88 -0.26 -1.40
N ASN A 452 -17.00 0.42 -1.37
CA ASN A 452 -17.41 1.37 -2.40
C ASN A 452 -16.87 2.77 -2.08
N THR A 453 -16.08 3.33 -2.99
CA THR A 453 -15.57 4.69 -2.86
C THR A 453 -16.51 5.70 -3.49
N SER A 454 -16.77 6.81 -2.80
CA SER A 454 -17.58 7.92 -3.30
C SER A 454 -16.74 9.13 -3.69
N THR A 455 -15.53 9.22 -3.17
CA THR A 455 -14.59 10.32 -3.40
C THR A 455 -13.27 9.76 -3.91
N ALA A 456 -12.61 10.48 -4.81
CA ALA A 456 -11.31 10.09 -5.33
C ALA A 456 -10.22 10.09 -4.24
N ASN A 457 -9.28 9.17 -4.34
CA ASN A 457 -8.12 9.04 -3.45
C ASN A 457 -8.46 8.84 -1.96
N THR A 458 -9.52 8.10 -1.67
CA THR A 458 -9.96 7.74 -0.31
C THR A 458 -9.72 6.26 0.04
N TYR A 459 -9.14 5.50 -0.87
CA TYR A 459 -8.81 4.08 -0.66
C TYR A 459 -7.30 3.89 -0.72
N HIS A 460 -6.73 3.41 0.39
CA HIS A 460 -5.31 3.20 0.57
C HIS A 460 -5.06 1.75 0.99
N LEU A 461 -4.84 0.87 0.03
CA LEU A 461 -4.47 -0.52 0.28
C LEU A 461 -2.98 -0.74 -0.02
N GLU A 462 -2.25 -1.25 0.95
CA GLU A 462 -0.90 -1.78 0.74
C GLU A 462 -0.99 -3.28 0.48
N TYR A 463 -0.86 -3.68 -0.75
CA TYR A 463 -0.92 -5.08 -1.15
C TYR A 463 0.29 -5.53 -1.99
N GLY A 464 1.11 -4.58 -2.45
CA GLY A 464 2.26 -4.87 -3.29
C GLY A 464 3.39 -5.60 -2.58
N TYR A 465 3.51 -5.40 -1.28
CA TYR A 465 4.46 -6.08 -0.39
C TYR A 465 3.76 -6.89 0.70
N SER A 466 2.48 -6.64 0.92
CA SER A 466 1.60 -7.32 1.89
C SER A 466 2.15 -7.31 3.32
N MET A 467 2.56 -6.14 3.76
CA MET A 467 3.21 -5.94 5.06
C MET A 467 2.18 -5.84 6.19
N MET A 468 2.08 -6.86 7.04
CA MET A 468 1.29 -6.79 8.28
C MET A 468 1.87 -5.75 9.25
N GLY A 469 0.99 -5.05 9.99
CA GLY A 469 1.37 -3.98 10.92
C GLY A 469 1.57 -2.60 10.25
N TYR A 470 1.21 -2.47 8.98
CA TYR A 470 1.29 -1.21 8.24
C TYR A 470 0.15 -0.25 8.54
N GLU A 471 -1.04 -0.76 8.80
CA GLU A 471 -2.33 -0.10 8.72
C GLU A 471 -2.43 1.14 9.62
N ILE A 472 -2.14 0.99 10.92
CA ILE A 472 -2.25 2.07 11.92
C ILE A 472 -1.23 3.17 11.65
N ALA A 473 0.00 2.78 11.38
CA ALA A 473 1.08 3.72 11.09
C ALA A 473 0.80 4.51 9.80
N ALA A 474 0.34 3.84 8.75
CA ALA A 474 0.00 4.50 7.49
C ALA A 474 -1.24 5.39 7.62
N ALA A 475 -2.22 5.01 8.45
CA ALA A 475 -3.37 5.86 8.76
C ALA A 475 -2.94 7.17 9.45
N LEU A 476 -1.96 7.11 10.36
CA LEU A 476 -1.36 8.32 10.93
C LEU A 476 -0.69 9.18 9.84
N GLY A 477 -0.01 8.55 8.89
CA GLY A 477 0.56 9.24 7.73
C GLY A 477 -0.49 9.90 6.85
N ALA A 478 -1.58 9.19 6.55
CA ALA A 478 -2.72 9.72 5.81
C ALA A 478 -3.39 10.89 6.56
N LYS A 479 -3.56 10.79 7.87
CA LYS A 479 -4.08 11.87 8.71
C LYS A 479 -3.20 13.12 8.67
N ARG A 480 -1.88 12.96 8.70
CA ARG A 480 -0.94 14.09 8.52
C ARG A 480 -1.04 14.73 7.13
N ALA A 481 -1.30 13.92 6.12
CA ALA A 481 -1.48 14.40 4.75
C ALA A 481 -2.81 15.16 4.56
N LYS A 482 -3.87 14.71 5.24
CA LYS A 482 -5.25 15.17 5.12
C LYS A 482 -5.85 15.43 6.51
N PRO A 483 -5.41 16.48 7.22
CA PRO A 483 -5.75 16.69 8.63
C PRO A 483 -7.26 16.88 8.89
N ASP A 484 -8.00 17.36 7.91
CA ASP A 484 -9.43 17.66 8.03
C ASP A 484 -10.33 16.45 7.70
N GLN A 485 -9.78 15.37 7.11
CA GLN A 485 -10.53 14.16 6.79
C GLN A 485 -10.48 13.14 7.94
N GLU A 486 -11.56 12.38 8.12
CA GLU A 486 -11.53 11.19 8.97
C GLU A 486 -10.70 10.09 8.31
N VAL A 487 -9.89 9.41 9.09
CA VAL A 487 -9.03 8.32 8.63
C VAL A 487 -9.32 7.07 9.46
N TYR A 488 -9.54 5.95 8.77
CA TYR A 488 -9.84 4.65 9.33
C TYR A 488 -8.76 3.64 8.96
N ALA A 489 -8.09 3.07 9.96
CA ALA A 489 -7.21 1.92 9.79
C ALA A 489 -8.03 0.65 9.96
N LEU A 490 -8.25 -0.12 8.90
CA LEU A 490 -8.89 -1.42 8.96
C LEU A 490 -7.80 -2.49 9.13
N VAL A 491 -7.78 -3.16 10.28
CA VAL A 491 -6.68 -4.04 10.67
C VAL A 491 -7.21 -5.36 11.24
N GLY A 492 -6.60 -6.49 10.87
CA GLY A 492 -6.86 -7.78 11.50
C GLY A 492 -6.13 -7.90 12.86
N ASP A 493 -6.63 -8.75 13.72
CA ASP A 493 -6.05 -9.03 15.05
C ASP A 493 -4.58 -9.46 14.98
N GLY A 494 -4.22 -10.34 14.06
CA GLY A 494 -2.83 -10.75 13.85
C GLY A 494 -1.92 -9.61 13.40
N SER A 495 -2.40 -8.73 12.52
CA SER A 495 -1.66 -7.55 12.06
C SER A 495 -1.49 -6.51 13.17
N PHE A 496 -2.53 -6.29 13.98
CA PHE A 496 -2.48 -5.43 15.16
C PHE A 496 -1.42 -5.90 16.17
N LEU A 497 -1.36 -7.20 16.44
CA LEU A 497 -0.36 -7.77 17.34
C LEU A 497 1.08 -7.60 16.86
N MET A 498 1.30 -7.51 15.55
CA MET A 498 2.65 -7.30 15.00
C MET A 498 3.16 -5.87 15.20
N LEU A 499 2.30 -4.86 14.98
CA LEU A 499 2.71 -3.46 15.11
C LEU A 499 1.50 -2.53 15.27
N HIS A 500 1.34 -1.97 16.47
CA HIS A 500 0.25 -1.04 16.80
C HIS A 500 0.73 0.21 17.56
N THR A 501 2.04 0.32 17.81
CA THR A 501 2.61 1.37 18.66
C THR A 501 2.43 2.78 18.11
N GLU A 502 2.22 2.96 16.81
CA GLU A 502 1.96 4.28 16.23
C GLU A 502 0.58 4.87 16.62
N LEU A 503 -0.30 4.06 17.24
CA LEU A 503 -1.48 4.59 17.94
C LEU A 503 -1.07 5.51 19.09
N VAL A 504 0.01 5.18 19.80
CA VAL A 504 0.59 6.04 20.85
C VAL A 504 1.11 7.34 20.24
N THR A 505 1.78 7.26 19.10
CA THR A 505 2.26 8.45 18.36
C THR A 505 1.10 9.35 17.95
N ALA A 506 0.01 8.77 17.46
CA ALA A 506 -1.21 9.52 17.10
C ALA A 506 -1.79 10.27 18.31
N LEU A 507 -1.89 9.61 19.45
CA LEU A 507 -2.36 10.19 20.71
C LEU A 507 -1.42 11.28 21.23
N GLN A 508 -0.09 11.03 21.20
CA GLN A 508 0.93 12.00 21.63
C GLN A 508 0.83 13.34 20.91
N TYR A 509 0.51 13.31 19.62
CA TYR A 509 0.44 14.51 18.80
C TYR A 509 -0.99 14.99 18.54
N GLY A 510 -1.99 14.43 19.22
CA GLY A 510 -3.40 14.83 19.06
C GLY A 510 -3.93 14.64 17.63
N GLN A 511 -3.42 13.63 16.91
CA GLN A 511 -3.79 13.32 15.53
C GLN A 511 -4.79 12.16 15.51
N LYS A 512 -6.08 12.49 15.48
CA LYS A 512 -7.14 11.48 15.53
C LYS A 512 -7.08 10.53 14.33
N ILE A 513 -6.96 9.24 14.61
CA ILE A 513 -7.21 8.12 13.69
C ILE A 513 -8.22 7.17 14.32
N ASN A 514 -9.02 6.49 13.50
CA ASN A 514 -9.98 5.50 13.96
C ASN A 514 -9.48 4.11 13.56
N VAL A 515 -9.21 3.25 14.53
CA VAL A 515 -8.78 1.87 14.29
C VAL A 515 -10.01 0.97 14.32
N ILE A 516 -10.28 0.29 13.21
CA ILE A 516 -11.34 -0.71 13.08
C ILE A 516 -10.66 -2.06 13.04
N LEU A 517 -10.69 -2.77 14.15
CA LEU A 517 -10.01 -4.05 14.32
C LEU A 517 -11.00 -5.19 14.11
N PHE A 518 -10.69 -6.06 13.16
CA PHE A 518 -11.45 -7.27 12.85
C PHE A 518 -10.75 -8.47 13.50
N ASP A 519 -11.35 -8.96 14.58
CA ASP A 519 -10.81 -10.07 15.38
C ASP A 519 -11.56 -11.36 15.06
N ASN A 520 -10.91 -12.25 14.34
CA ASN A 520 -11.34 -13.63 14.10
C ASN A 520 -10.49 -14.65 14.87
N SER A 521 -9.70 -14.20 15.83
CA SER A 521 -8.77 -14.98 16.67
C SER A 521 -7.80 -15.84 15.83
N GLY A 522 -7.19 -15.23 14.78
CA GLY A 522 -6.21 -15.95 13.97
C GLY A 522 -5.76 -15.29 12.69
N TYR A 523 -4.96 -16.02 11.94
CA TYR A 523 -4.48 -15.66 10.60
C TYR A 523 -5.39 -16.28 9.53
N GLY A 524 -6.63 -15.80 9.43
CA GLY A 524 -7.70 -16.40 8.63
C GLY A 524 -7.35 -16.67 7.17
N CYS A 525 -6.65 -15.73 6.50
CA CYS A 525 -6.20 -15.93 5.12
C CYS A 525 -5.26 -17.13 4.97
N ILE A 526 -4.31 -17.30 5.89
CA ILE A 526 -3.34 -18.40 5.84
C ILE A 526 -4.00 -19.73 6.25
N ASN A 527 -4.96 -19.68 7.19
CA ASN A 527 -5.77 -20.84 7.52
C ASN A 527 -6.59 -21.32 6.31
N ASN A 528 -7.17 -20.40 5.53
CA ASN A 528 -7.86 -20.73 4.30
C ASN A 528 -6.94 -21.39 3.27
N LEU A 529 -5.71 -20.89 3.11
CA LEU A 529 -4.73 -21.53 2.23
C LEU A 529 -4.39 -22.96 2.67
N GLN A 530 -4.16 -23.16 3.98
CA GLN A 530 -3.85 -24.51 4.49
C GLN A 530 -4.97 -25.50 4.20
N LEU A 531 -6.21 -25.14 4.52
CA LEU A 531 -7.35 -26.05 4.41
C LEU A 531 -7.85 -26.15 2.96
N GLY A 532 -7.87 -25.04 2.21
CA GLY A 532 -8.26 -25.02 0.80
C GLY A 532 -7.32 -25.84 -0.10
N HIS A 533 -6.04 -26.01 0.31
CA HIS A 533 -5.07 -26.89 -0.37
C HIS A 533 -4.96 -28.28 0.28
N GLY A 534 -6.02 -28.72 0.96
CA GLY A 534 -6.14 -30.08 1.50
C GLY A 534 -5.28 -30.39 2.71
N GLY A 535 -4.62 -29.37 3.29
CA GLY A 535 -3.79 -29.47 4.49
C GLY A 535 -4.60 -29.51 5.79
N ARG A 536 -3.95 -29.16 6.89
CA ARG A 536 -4.56 -29.08 8.22
C ARG A 536 -4.36 -27.67 8.78
N SER A 537 -5.28 -27.21 9.62
CA SER A 537 -5.05 -25.99 10.44
C SER A 537 -3.83 -26.20 11.32
N PHE A 538 -2.81 -25.35 11.16
CA PHE A 538 -1.56 -25.46 11.90
C PHE A 538 -0.97 -24.08 12.17
N MET A 539 -0.95 -23.68 13.45
CA MET A 539 -0.42 -22.39 13.94
C MET A 539 -1.04 -21.14 13.27
N THR A 540 -2.26 -21.23 12.79
CA THR A 540 -3.00 -20.14 12.15
C THR A 540 -4.21 -19.68 12.94
N GLU A 541 -4.60 -20.45 13.96
CA GLU A 541 -5.59 -20.05 14.95
C GLU A 541 -4.87 -19.58 16.23
N GLN A 542 -5.42 -18.59 16.91
CA GLN A 542 -4.89 -18.14 18.21
C GLN A 542 -5.48 -19.00 19.32
N LEU A 543 -4.77 -20.05 19.68
CA LEU A 543 -5.20 -21.01 20.68
C LEU A 543 -4.30 -20.95 21.93
N THR A 544 -4.91 -21.20 23.10
CA THR A 544 -4.16 -21.43 24.34
C THR A 544 -3.39 -22.75 24.28
N SER A 545 -2.50 -23.00 25.23
CA SER A 545 -1.80 -24.29 25.37
C SER A 545 -2.73 -25.48 25.59
N GLN A 546 -4.00 -25.24 25.92
CA GLN A 546 -5.05 -26.24 26.13
C GLN A 546 -5.96 -26.38 24.89
N GLY A 547 -5.65 -25.70 23.78
CA GLY A 547 -6.44 -25.73 22.55
C GLY A 547 -7.71 -24.87 22.59
N GLN A 548 -7.85 -23.96 23.55
CA GLN A 548 -9.00 -23.06 23.63
C GLN A 548 -8.77 -21.81 22.76
N ILE A 549 -9.78 -21.35 22.06
CA ILE A 549 -9.77 -20.12 21.26
C ILE A 549 -9.53 -18.92 22.19
N MET A 550 -8.56 -18.08 21.86
CA MET A 550 -8.24 -16.89 22.62
C MET A 550 -9.23 -15.75 22.28
N ASN A 551 -9.81 -15.14 23.31
CA ASN A 551 -10.65 -13.95 23.17
C ASN A 551 -9.93 -12.76 23.82
N ILE A 552 -9.03 -12.14 23.07
CA ILE A 552 -8.24 -10.97 23.52
C ILE A 552 -9.15 -9.73 23.51
N ASP A 553 -9.06 -8.92 24.57
CA ASP A 553 -9.76 -7.64 24.67
C ASP A 553 -8.87 -6.51 24.13
N TYR A 554 -8.89 -6.32 22.82
CA TYR A 554 -8.10 -5.28 22.15
C TYR A 554 -8.60 -3.86 22.47
N ALA A 555 -9.87 -3.72 22.83
CA ALA A 555 -10.41 -2.44 23.30
C ALA A 555 -9.69 -1.96 24.56
N LYS A 556 -9.44 -2.87 25.54
CA LYS A 556 -8.64 -2.54 26.73
C LYS A 556 -7.19 -2.23 26.44
N VAL A 557 -6.59 -2.87 25.44
CA VAL A 557 -5.21 -2.54 25.02
C VAL A 557 -5.15 -1.09 24.54
N ALA A 558 -6.07 -0.67 23.68
CA ALA A 558 -6.13 0.71 23.19
C ALA A 558 -6.49 1.73 24.28
N GLU A 559 -7.40 1.37 25.19
CA GLU A 559 -7.75 2.17 26.36
C GLU A 559 -6.54 2.40 27.27
N GLY A 560 -5.70 1.37 27.46
CA GLY A 560 -4.45 1.47 28.21
C GLY A 560 -3.46 2.47 27.61
N TYR A 561 -3.53 2.77 26.31
CA TYR A 561 -2.78 3.84 25.66
C TYR A 561 -3.43 5.22 25.76
N GLY A 562 -4.71 5.28 26.15
CA GLY A 562 -5.48 6.52 26.24
C GLY A 562 -6.40 6.77 25.05
N ALA A 563 -6.58 5.82 24.13
CA ALA A 563 -7.57 5.90 23.08
C ALA A 563 -8.99 5.66 23.63
N LYS A 564 -10.00 6.23 22.99
CA LYS A 564 -11.38 5.84 23.26
C LYS A 564 -11.68 4.52 22.54
N SER A 565 -12.15 3.53 23.29
CA SER A 565 -12.33 2.19 22.75
C SER A 565 -13.74 1.65 22.90
N TYR A 566 -14.10 0.72 22.01
CA TYR A 566 -15.39 0.05 21.95
C TYR A 566 -15.18 -1.42 21.58
N ARG A 567 -16.15 -2.26 21.98
CA ARG A 567 -16.23 -3.63 21.50
C ARG A 567 -17.59 -3.82 20.82
N ALA A 568 -17.60 -4.54 19.70
CA ALA A 568 -18.81 -4.86 18.97
C ALA A 568 -18.84 -6.35 18.59
N THR A 569 -19.96 -7.00 18.84
CA THR A 569 -20.23 -8.40 18.47
C THR A 569 -21.46 -8.53 17.59
N THR A 570 -22.13 -7.40 17.34
CA THR A 570 -23.35 -7.28 16.51
C THR A 570 -23.29 -6.00 15.65
N ILE A 571 -24.04 -5.97 14.55
CA ILE A 571 -24.15 -4.75 13.71
C ILE A 571 -24.69 -3.54 14.49
N PRO A 572 -25.76 -3.64 15.32
CA PRO A 572 -26.20 -2.50 16.12
C PRO A 572 -25.13 -1.92 17.05
N GLU A 573 -24.35 -2.76 17.73
CA GLU A 573 -23.23 -2.31 18.55
C GLU A 573 -22.12 -1.64 17.72
N LEU A 574 -21.80 -2.20 16.56
CA LEU A 574 -20.83 -1.61 15.63
C LEU A 574 -21.27 -0.22 15.16
N LEU A 575 -22.53 -0.06 14.75
CA LEU A 575 -23.05 1.22 14.29
C LEU A 575 -23.07 2.28 15.41
N GLN A 576 -23.44 1.88 16.62
CA GLN A 576 -23.37 2.77 17.78
C GLN A 576 -21.93 3.20 18.07
N ALA A 577 -20.99 2.24 18.04
CA ALA A 577 -19.57 2.53 18.27
C ALA A 577 -19.00 3.46 17.18
N LEU A 578 -19.37 3.29 15.91
CA LEU A 578 -18.96 4.16 14.81
C LEU A 578 -19.50 5.59 15.01
N ALA A 579 -20.79 5.73 15.37
CA ALA A 579 -21.40 7.04 15.61
C ALA A 579 -20.73 7.77 16.80
N ASP A 580 -20.42 7.06 17.87
CA ASP A 580 -19.70 7.62 19.02
C ASP A 580 -18.25 7.98 18.66
N ALA A 581 -17.53 7.12 17.91
CA ALA A 581 -16.16 7.35 17.48
C ALA A 581 -16.03 8.60 16.60
N GLN A 582 -17.00 8.86 15.73
CA GLN A 582 -17.03 10.06 14.89
C GLN A 582 -17.09 11.36 15.72
N GLN A 583 -17.74 11.34 16.89
CA GLN A 583 -17.86 12.48 17.79
C GLN A 583 -16.59 12.72 18.65
N GLN A 584 -15.69 11.75 18.72
CA GLN A 584 -14.48 11.90 19.53
C GLN A 584 -13.48 12.85 18.86
N THR A 585 -12.70 13.55 19.68
CA THR A 585 -11.55 14.38 19.25
C THR A 585 -10.22 13.66 19.38
N THR A 586 -10.19 12.50 20.04
CA THR A 586 -9.02 11.64 20.19
C THR A 586 -9.13 10.41 19.31
N SER A 587 -8.02 9.69 19.14
CA SER A 587 -8.02 8.41 18.41
C SER A 587 -8.93 7.40 19.07
N THR A 588 -9.55 6.55 18.25
CA THR A 588 -10.49 5.54 18.69
C THR A 588 -10.06 4.14 18.23
N LEU A 589 -10.53 3.10 18.93
CA LEU A 589 -10.45 1.72 18.46
C LEU A 589 -11.80 1.03 18.67
N ILE A 590 -12.29 0.36 17.62
CA ILE A 590 -13.45 -0.51 17.67
C ILE A 590 -12.97 -1.95 17.45
N ASP A 591 -13.04 -2.78 18.50
CA ASP A 591 -12.74 -4.22 18.48
C ASP A 591 -13.99 -4.97 18.02
N ILE A 592 -14.03 -5.35 16.74
CA ILE A 592 -15.14 -6.09 16.13
C ILE A 592 -14.82 -7.57 16.14
N LYS A 593 -15.60 -8.36 16.86
CA LYS A 593 -15.49 -9.81 16.79
C LYS A 593 -16.22 -10.34 15.56
N VAL A 594 -15.53 -11.06 14.69
CA VAL A 594 -16.07 -11.67 13.48
C VAL A 594 -15.73 -13.15 13.42
N LEU A 595 -16.54 -13.93 12.72
CA LEU A 595 -16.28 -15.35 12.58
C LEU A 595 -15.22 -15.62 11.51
N PRO A 596 -14.29 -16.56 11.72
CA PRO A 596 -13.44 -17.08 10.65
C PRO A 596 -14.29 -17.75 9.56
N LYS A 597 -13.72 -18.02 8.39
CA LYS A 597 -14.39 -18.66 7.24
C LYS A 597 -15.57 -17.90 6.64
N THR A 598 -15.85 -16.68 7.11
CA THR A 598 -16.95 -15.85 6.60
C THR A 598 -16.49 -14.78 5.61
N MET A 599 -15.17 -14.59 5.40
CA MET A 599 -14.64 -13.70 4.37
C MET A 599 -15.07 -14.14 2.99
N THR A 600 -15.15 -13.20 2.05
CA THR A 600 -15.55 -13.50 0.65
C THR A 600 -14.61 -14.53 0.00
N HIS A 601 -15.18 -15.37 -0.85
CA HIS A 601 -14.44 -16.29 -1.70
C HIS A 601 -14.01 -15.63 -3.03
N ASP A 602 -13.35 -16.37 -3.89
CA ASP A 602 -12.95 -15.91 -5.21
C ASP A 602 -14.14 -15.93 -6.19
N TYR A 603 -14.20 -14.90 -7.05
CA TYR A 603 -15.28 -14.72 -8.03
C TYR A 603 -14.75 -14.87 -9.45
N ASP A 604 -15.41 -15.68 -10.27
CA ASP A 604 -15.20 -15.82 -11.71
C ASP A 604 -13.72 -15.89 -12.12
N ASN A 605 -13.22 -17.02 -12.46
CA ASN A 605 -11.84 -17.24 -12.93
C ASN A 605 -10.71 -16.58 -12.09
N ALA A 606 -10.99 -16.29 -10.81
CA ALA A 606 -10.01 -15.78 -9.87
C ALA A 606 -9.25 -16.93 -9.24
N TRP A 607 -8.08 -17.25 -9.75
CA TRP A 607 -7.20 -18.29 -9.23
C TRP A 607 -5.88 -17.71 -8.79
N TRP A 608 -5.34 -18.22 -7.69
CA TRP A 608 -4.05 -17.80 -7.15
C TRP A 608 -3.07 -18.98 -7.06
N HIS A 609 -1.99 -18.87 -7.81
CA HIS A 609 -0.91 -19.83 -7.74
C HIS A 609 -0.09 -19.70 -6.46
N VAL A 610 -0.12 -20.70 -5.63
CA VAL A 610 0.75 -20.88 -4.46
C VAL A 610 1.52 -22.18 -4.59
N GLY A 611 2.61 -22.32 -3.84
CA GLY A 611 3.44 -23.51 -3.90
C GLY A 611 2.82 -24.70 -3.14
N ASP A 612 2.17 -25.61 -3.85
CA ASP A 612 1.67 -26.87 -3.29
C ASP A 612 2.77 -27.92 -3.18
N PRO A 613 2.75 -28.76 -2.12
CA PRO A 613 3.68 -29.87 -2.00
C PRO A 613 3.46 -30.92 -3.09
N GLU A 614 4.48 -31.21 -3.88
CA GLU A 614 4.44 -32.28 -4.89
C GLU A 614 4.24 -33.67 -4.29
N VAL A 615 4.69 -33.87 -3.05
CA VAL A 615 4.57 -35.14 -2.30
C VAL A 615 4.01 -34.86 -0.91
N SER A 616 2.96 -35.59 -0.51
CA SER A 616 2.37 -35.55 0.82
C SER A 616 1.84 -36.91 1.25
N VAL A 617 1.79 -37.15 2.54
CA VAL A 617 1.08 -38.30 3.14
C VAL A 617 -0.43 -38.09 3.19
N LEU A 618 -0.91 -36.86 2.93
CA LEU A 618 -2.34 -36.53 2.86
C LEU A 618 -2.81 -36.61 1.40
N PRO A 619 -3.78 -37.49 1.08
CA PRO A 619 -4.33 -37.58 -0.28
C PRO A 619 -4.90 -36.26 -0.78
N THR A 620 -5.58 -35.49 0.08
CA THR A 620 -6.16 -34.19 -0.24
C THR A 620 -5.13 -33.16 -0.71
N VAL A 621 -3.91 -33.17 -0.14
CA VAL A 621 -2.80 -32.30 -0.59
C VAL A 621 -2.29 -32.75 -1.97
N GLN A 622 -2.27 -34.05 -2.23
CA GLN A 622 -1.90 -34.58 -3.55
C GLN A 622 -2.93 -34.21 -4.64
N GLU A 623 -4.22 -34.22 -4.29
CA GLU A 623 -5.31 -33.74 -5.17
C GLU A 623 -5.17 -32.26 -5.47
N SER A 624 -4.89 -31.41 -4.46
CA SER A 624 -4.64 -29.98 -4.65
C SER A 624 -3.44 -29.72 -5.57
N TYR A 625 -2.34 -30.45 -5.39
CA TYR A 625 -1.21 -30.36 -6.31
C TYR A 625 -1.59 -30.68 -7.76
N GLN A 626 -2.40 -31.72 -7.98
CA GLN A 626 -2.86 -32.07 -9.33
C GLN A 626 -3.72 -30.96 -9.94
N ASP A 627 -4.64 -30.38 -9.16
CA ASP A 627 -5.48 -29.27 -9.58
C ASP A 627 -4.64 -28.02 -9.95
N THR A 628 -3.66 -27.69 -9.13
CA THR A 628 -2.68 -26.62 -9.43
C THR A 628 -1.97 -26.88 -10.76
N GLN A 629 -1.55 -28.13 -11.05
CA GLN A 629 -0.90 -28.46 -12.32
C GLN A 629 -1.84 -28.28 -13.52
N GLU A 630 -3.14 -28.54 -13.37
CA GLU A 630 -4.13 -28.31 -14.45
C GLU A 630 -4.34 -26.81 -14.70
N HIS A 631 -4.43 -25.99 -13.65
CA HIS A 631 -4.51 -24.54 -13.79
C HIS A 631 -3.27 -23.94 -14.46
N LEU A 632 -2.08 -24.43 -14.10
CA LEU A 632 -0.82 -23.96 -14.69
C LEU A 632 -0.72 -24.22 -16.19
N LYS A 633 -1.40 -25.24 -16.72
CA LYS A 633 -1.47 -25.48 -18.17
C LYS A 633 -2.25 -24.39 -18.91
N GLN A 634 -3.14 -23.68 -18.22
CA GLN A 634 -3.95 -22.59 -18.76
C GLN A 634 -3.27 -21.23 -18.57
N ALA A 635 -2.31 -21.13 -17.65
CA ALA A 635 -1.61 -19.88 -17.36
C ALA A 635 -0.71 -19.47 -18.53
N PHE A 636 -0.68 -18.19 -18.82
CA PHE A 636 0.24 -17.63 -19.80
C PHE A 636 1.70 -17.75 -19.32
N LEU A 637 2.59 -18.22 -20.18
CA LEU A 637 3.93 -18.66 -19.75
C LEU A 637 4.91 -17.50 -19.45
N TYR A 638 4.73 -16.30 -20.02
CA TYR A 638 5.67 -15.17 -19.88
C TYR A 638 5.02 -13.79 -19.77
#